data_abc86a7b7536298153c1d66f65bbfad0
#
_entry.id   abc86a7b7536298153c1d66f65bbfad0
#
_cell.length_a   1.000
_cell.length_b   1.000
_cell.length_c   1.000
_cell.angle_alpha   90.00
_cell.angle_beta   90.00
_cell.angle_gamma   90.00
#
_symmetry.space_group_name_H-M   'P 1'
#
loop_
_entity.id
_entity.type
_entity.pdbx_description
1 polymer ?
#
loop_
_entity_poly.entity_id
_entity_poly.type
_entity_poly.pdbx_seq_one_letter_code
_entity_poly.pdbx_strand_id
1 'polypeptide(L)'
;MRMKVSDYIARKLVDEGISDVFMVTGGGAMHLDDGLGHEPGLHCTFNHHEQACAIAAECYARIHNKIAAVCVTTGPGGTNAITGVVGGWLDSIPMLILSGQVRYDTTARSTGLGIRALGDQEFEITKAIDCMTKYCEMVIDPMRIRFCLEKALYLAQTGRPGPCWLDIPLNVQGAYVETEELLGFDKNDYEAGGTGWSVHGTGCDGCGLCAGKLIQGKPAMIPEDEAGKGEKRELLPPSVSLDLAREIVKKVREAKRPVINAGNGIRIGKAFDVFQRVVEMLGIPVVTGWNSLDCMYDSHPLYVGRAGHMGDRPGNFAVQNCDLLLSLGSRLSIRQVGYNYPTWAREAYVIYNDIDAEELKKPTVHVDMPVHADVRDLLEKMEMVLEVEAVSADGGPKDKEAVDWWISRCQQWKEKYPVVLPKHYEAGEDQPANIYAAIKEISRRAEEDQITVVGNGSPCVVGGHAYEMKKGQRFISNSAIASMGYDLPAAIGACLADHTKDIILVTGDGSIQMNLQELQTIIHNHLPIKIFLINNGGYHSIRQTQKTHFHEPLVGIGVDSGDLSFPSMEKLAWAYGYPYVAAHHNSQLGEAVEQTLATDGPVICEIFVDMEQNFEPKAAAKMLPDGTMVSVPLEDLAPFLPEEELAENMIIPMIKPQ
;
A
#
# COMPACT_ATOMS: atom_id res chain seq x y z
N MET A 1 -13.63 -37.46 -4.74
CA MET A 1 -13.94 -37.23 -6.19
C MET A 1 -12.62 -37.06 -6.93
N ARG A 2 -12.47 -37.74 -8.09
CA ARG A 2 -11.24 -37.64 -8.89
C ARG A 2 -11.22 -36.32 -9.68
N MET A 3 -10.19 -35.51 -9.49
CA MET A 3 -10.07 -34.16 -10.09
C MET A 3 -8.62 -33.89 -10.50
N LYS A 4 -8.42 -33.10 -11.56
CA LYS A 4 -7.09 -32.59 -11.93
C LYS A 4 -6.64 -31.54 -10.91
N VAL A 5 -5.36 -31.51 -10.56
CA VAL A 5 -4.84 -30.58 -9.54
C VAL A 5 -5.13 -29.13 -9.89
N SER A 6 -4.95 -28.71 -11.16
CA SER A 6 -5.26 -27.36 -11.59
C SER A 6 -6.74 -26.99 -11.40
N ASP A 7 -7.67 -27.93 -11.66
CA ASP A 7 -9.10 -27.71 -11.47
C ASP A 7 -9.45 -27.66 -9.98
N TYR A 8 -8.74 -28.46 -9.15
CA TYR A 8 -8.86 -28.40 -7.69
C TYR A 8 -8.44 -27.04 -7.15
N ILE A 9 -7.31 -26.49 -7.65
CA ILE A 9 -6.84 -25.14 -7.27
C ILE A 9 -7.90 -24.12 -7.60
N ALA A 10 -8.39 -24.10 -8.84
CA ALA A 10 -9.41 -23.15 -9.28
C ALA A 10 -10.68 -23.19 -8.42
N ARG A 11 -11.21 -24.39 -8.17
CA ARG A 11 -12.36 -24.61 -7.28
C ARG A 11 -12.10 -24.14 -5.86
N LYS A 12 -10.91 -24.45 -5.32
CA LYS A 12 -10.55 -24.08 -3.96
C LYS A 12 -10.43 -22.56 -3.79
N LEU A 13 -9.95 -21.82 -4.79
CA LEU A 13 -9.94 -20.35 -4.77
C LEU A 13 -11.35 -19.79 -4.63
N VAL A 14 -12.31 -20.32 -5.39
CA VAL A 14 -13.73 -19.92 -5.29
C VAL A 14 -14.29 -20.24 -3.90
N ASP A 15 -14.03 -21.44 -3.37
CA ASP A 15 -14.48 -21.86 -2.04
C ASP A 15 -13.93 -20.95 -0.92
N GLU A 16 -12.77 -20.36 -1.11
CA GLU A 16 -12.15 -19.40 -0.18
C GLU A 16 -12.54 -17.93 -0.45
N GLY A 17 -13.48 -17.72 -1.38
CA GLY A 17 -14.04 -16.40 -1.69
C GLY A 17 -13.18 -15.51 -2.59
N ILE A 18 -12.19 -16.10 -3.28
CA ILE A 18 -11.41 -15.41 -4.31
C ILE A 18 -12.22 -15.48 -5.62
N SER A 19 -12.51 -14.32 -6.20
CA SER A 19 -13.27 -14.19 -7.45
C SER A 19 -12.43 -13.75 -8.64
N ASP A 20 -11.24 -13.16 -8.40
CA ASP A 20 -10.45 -12.53 -9.44
C ASP A 20 -9.02 -13.08 -9.49
N VAL A 21 -8.58 -13.35 -10.72
CA VAL A 21 -7.22 -13.83 -11.03
C VAL A 21 -6.61 -12.93 -12.11
N PHE A 22 -5.45 -12.38 -11.84
CA PHE A 22 -4.68 -11.60 -12.81
C PHE A 22 -3.58 -12.47 -13.41
N MET A 23 -3.50 -12.56 -14.73
CA MET A 23 -2.63 -13.56 -15.33
C MET A 23 -2.08 -13.19 -16.71
N VAL A 24 -0.92 -13.79 -17.01
CA VAL A 24 -0.37 -13.92 -18.36
C VAL A 24 -0.16 -15.41 -18.62
N THR A 25 -0.78 -15.91 -19.68
CA THR A 25 -0.70 -17.34 -20.03
C THR A 25 0.69 -17.75 -20.50
N GLY A 26 1.08 -19.01 -20.23
CA GLY A 26 2.35 -19.52 -20.71
C GLY A 26 2.51 -21.03 -20.58
N GLY A 27 3.43 -21.61 -21.37
CA GLY A 27 3.62 -23.05 -21.47
C GLY A 27 3.87 -23.77 -20.13
N GLY A 28 4.59 -23.12 -19.20
CA GLY A 28 4.84 -23.69 -17.88
C GLY A 28 3.65 -23.64 -16.92
N ALA A 29 2.59 -22.88 -17.25
CA ALA A 29 1.37 -22.76 -16.48
C ALA A 29 0.13 -23.31 -17.21
N MET A 30 0.28 -24.00 -18.32
CA MET A 30 -0.82 -24.32 -19.24
C MET A 30 -2.01 -25.05 -18.61
N HIS A 31 -1.77 -25.88 -17.60
CA HIS A 31 -2.88 -26.55 -16.89
C HIS A 31 -3.52 -25.63 -15.84
N LEU A 32 -2.76 -24.72 -15.23
CA LEU A 32 -3.31 -23.65 -14.36
C LEU A 32 -4.15 -22.70 -15.19
N ASP A 33 -3.64 -22.26 -16.36
CA ASP A 33 -4.35 -21.36 -17.27
C ASP A 33 -5.70 -21.96 -17.68
N ASP A 34 -5.73 -23.26 -18.06
CA ASP A 34 -6.92 -23.99 -18.41
C ASP A 34 -7.92 -24.13 -17.25
N GLY A 35 -7.42 -24.57 -16.09
CA GLY A 35 -8.26 -24.80 -14.90
C GLY A 35 -8.87 -23.51 -14.35
N LEU A 36 -8.07 -22.43 -14.25
CA LEU A 36 -8.54 -21.13 -13.77
C LEU A 36 -9.49 -20.47 -14.76
N GLY A 37 -9.15 -20.50 -16.07
CA GLY A 37 -9.95 -19.89 -17.12
C GLY A 37 -11.33 -20.55 -17.36
N HIS A 38 -11.50 -21.79 -16.97
CA HIS A 38 -12.76 -22.53 -17.13
C HIS A 38 -13.57 -22.68 -15.82
N GLU A 39 -13.08 -22.20 -14.66
CA GLU A 39 -13.84 -22.24 -13.41
C GLU A 39 -14.88 -21.09 -13.40
N PRO A 40 -16.19 -21.41 -13.41
CA PRO A 40 -17.25 -20.39 -13.56
C PRO A 40 -17.30 -19.34 -12.44
N GLY A 41 -16.71 -19.64 -11.29
CA GLY A 41 -16.65 -18.73 -10.14
C GLY A 41 -15.47 -17.76 -10.18
N LEU A 42 -14.58 -17.86 -11.17
CA LEU A 42 -13.41 -17.00 -11.32
C LEU A 42 -13.55 -16.07 -12.53
N HIS A 43 -13.20 -14.81 -12.34
CA HIS A 43 -12.96 -13.83 -13.39
C HIS A 43 -11.46 -13.71 -13.63
N CYS A 44 -10.99 -14.14 -14.80
CA CYS A 44 -9.57 -14.04 -15.18
C CYS A 44 -9.33 -12.79 -16.02
N THR A 45 -8.51 -11.87 -15.51
CA THR A 45 -8.05 -10.70 -16.25
C THR A 45 -6.68 -10.98 -16.87
N PHE A 46 -6.62 -10.98 -18.19
CA PHE A 46 -5.40 -11.22 -18.94
C PHE A 46 -4.67 -9.90 -19.20
N ASN A 47 -3.59 -9.67 -18.45
CA ASN A 47 -2.70 -8.54 -18.64
C ASN A 47 -1.67 -8.81 -19.75
N HIS A 48 -0.92 -7.78 -20.13
CA HIS A 48 0.14 -7.91 -21.14
C HIS A 48 1.55 -8.01 -20.53
N HIS A 49 1.66 -7.94 -19.19
CA HIS A 49 2.91 -8.09 -18.46
C HIS A 49 2.65 -8.62 -17.04
N GLU A 50 3.49 -9.52 -16.54
CA GLU A 50 3.30 -10.15 -15.22
C GLU A 50 3.52 -9.17 -14.06
N GLN A 51 4.33 -8.14 -14.26
CA GLN A 51 4.42 -7.03 -13.29
C GLN A 51 3.05 -6.37 -13.11
N ALA A 52 2.32 -6.18 -14.21
CA ALA A 52 0.98 -5.59 -14.17
C ALA A 52 -0.01 -6.52 -13.45
N CYS A 53 0.07 -7.84 -13.64
CA CYS A 53 -0.76 -8.81 -12.89
C CYS A 53 -0.57 -8.64 -11.38
N ALA A 54 0.69 -8.63 -10.94
CA ALA A 54 0.99 -8.54 -9.51
C ALA A 54 0.59 -7.17 -8.91
N ILE A 55 0.78 -6.07 -9.63
CA ILE A 55 0.35 -4.73 -9.20
C ILE A 55 -1.17 -4.62 -9.17
N ALA A 56 -1.88 -5.15 -10.17
CA ALA A 56 -3.34 -5.12 -10.20
C ALA A 56 -3.93 -5.91 -9.01
N ALA A 57 -3.41 -7.11 -8.74
CA ALA A 57 -3.81 -7.93 -7.60
C ALA A 57 -3.53 -7.22 -6.25
N GLU A 58 -2.40 -6.54 -6.14
CA GLU A 58 -2.02 -5.76 -4.96
C GLU A 58 -3.02 -4.63 -4.70
N CYS A 59 -3.34 -3.83 -5.73
CA CYS A 59 -4.30 -2.75 -5.61
C CYS A 59 -5.73 -3.25 -5.36
N TYR A 60 -6.15 -4.32 -6.02
CA TYR A 60 -7.42 -5.00 -5.75
C TYR A 60 -7.57 -5.33 -4.26
N ALA A 61 -6.52 -5.92 -3.66
CA ALA A 61 -6.53 -6.27 -2.25
C ALA A 61 -6.60 -5.03 -1.33
N ARG A 62 -5.98 -3.90 -1.71
CA ARG A 62 -6.06 -2.63 -0.95
C ARG A 62 -7.47 -2.05 -0.86
N ILE A 63 -8.31 -2.23 -1.87
CA ILE A 63 -9.62 -1.59 -1.91
C ILE A 63 -10.56 -2.18 -0.85
N HIS A 64 -10.69 -3.50 -0.80
CA HIS A 64 -11.64 -4.16 0.08
C HIS A 64 -11.01 -5.16 1.06
N ASN A 65 -9.68 -5.16 1.19
CA ASN A 65 -8.94 -6.16 1.98
C ASN A 65 -9.32 -7.61 1.58
N LYS A 66 -9.56 -7.84 0.28
CA LYS A 66 -9.78 -9.15 -0.31
C LYS A 66 -8.51 -9.59 -1.00
N ILE A 67 -8.15 -10.85 -0.82
CA ILE A 67 -7.04 -11.43 -1.54
C ILE A 67 -7.44 -11.70 -3.00
N ALA A 68 -6.58 -11.32 -3.95
CA ALA A 68 -6.68 -11.75 -5.35
C ALA A 68 -5.55 -12.75 -5.65
N ALA A 69 -5.75 -13.59 -6.64
CA ALA A 69 -4.72 -14.50 -7.12
C ALA A 69 -4.00 -13.92 -8.35
N VAL A 70 -2.72 -14.25 -8.47
CA VAL A 70 -1.90 -13.99 -9.65
C VAL A 70 -1.47 -15.34 -10.22
N CYS A 71 -1.62 -15.55 -11.53
CA CYS A 71 -1.09 -16.74 -12.19
C CYS A 71 -0.10 -16.34 -13.29
N VAL A 72 1.13 -16.89 -13.21
CA VAL A 72 2.22 -16.59 -14.14
C VAL A 72 2.95 -17.87 -14.54
N THR A 73 3.63 -17.85 -15.67
CA THR A 73 4.39 -19.00 -16.14
C THR A 73 5.79 -19.13 -15.50
N THR A 74 6.53 -20.16 -15.87
CA THR A 74 7.91 -20.40 -15.42
C THR A 74 8.89 -19.33 -15.91
N GLY A 75 10.02 -19.21 -15.26
CA GLY A 75 11.12 -18.33 -15.64
C GLY A 75 10.74 -16.85 -15.64
N PRO A 76 10.66 -16.20 -16.83
CA PRO A 76 10.38 -14.78 -16.93
C PRO A 76 9.01 -14.40 -16.34
N GLY A 77 8.01 -15.29 -16.36
CA GLY A 77 6.72 -15.05 -15.74
C GLY A 77 6.84 -14.74 -14.27
N GLY A 78 7.53 -15.60 -13.51
CA GLY A 78 7.80 -15.36 -12.10
C GLY A 78 8.68 -14.14 -11.85
N THR A 79 9.80 -14.00 -12.58
CA THR A 79 10.75 -12.90 -12.34
C THR A 79 10.17 -11.52 -12.67
N ASN A 80 9.31 -11.41 -13.69
CA ASN A 80 8.63 -10.17 -14.03
C ASN A 80 7.62 -9.73 -12.95
N ALA A 81 6.98 -10.66 -12.25
CA ALA A 81 6.00 -10.34 -11.20
C ALA A 81 6.62 -9.74 -9.92
N ILE A 82 7.94 -9.91 -9.71
CA ILE A 82 8.63 -9.58 -8.44
C ILE A 82 8.35 -8.15 -7.96
N THR A 83 8.40 -7.15 -8.85
CA THR A 83 8.19 -5.74 -8.45
C THR A 83 6.83 -5.52 -7.78
N GLY A 84 5.76 -6.09 -8.33
CA GLY A 84 4.42 -5.99 -7.73
C GLY A 84 4.32 -6.74 -6.40
N VAL A 85 4.97 -7.90 -6.29
CA VAL A 85 5.02 -8.71 -5.07
C VAL A 85 5.78 -7.99 -3.95
N VAL A 86 6.92 -7.35 -4.26
CA VAL A 86 7.65 -6.49 -3.29
C VAL A 86 6.78 -5.33 -2.82
N GLY A 87 5.97 -4.75 -3.70
CA GLY A 87 5.00 -3.73 -3.32
C GLY A 87 4.03 -4.22 -2.25
N GLY A 88 3.43 -5.39 -2.48
CA GLY A 88 2.54 -6.04 -1.51
C GLY A 88 3.25 -6.40 -0.20
N TRP A 89 4.49 -6.89 -0.26
CA TRP A 89 5.30 -7.21 0.92
C TRP A 89 5.55 -5.99 1.80
N LEU A 90 6.05 -4.92 1.22
CA LEU A 90 6.43 -3.71 1.97
C LEU A 90 5.22 -2.96 2.55
N ASP A 91 4.09 -3.01 1.86
CA ASP A 91 2.85 -2.35 2.31
C ASP A 91 1.88 -3.31 3.04
N SER A 92 2.31 -4.55 3.30
CA SER A 92 1.54 -5.55 4.07
C SER A 92 0.20 -5.92 3.42
N ILE A 93 0.21 -6.16 2.11
CA ILE A 93 -0.99 -6.49 1.32
C ILE A 93 -1.06 -8.01 1.09
N PRO A 94 -2.18 -8.67 1.41
CA PRO A 94 -2.34 -10.10 1.19
C PRO A 94 -2.45 -10.43 -0.30
N MET A 95 -1.59 -11.32 -0.79
CA MET A 95 -1.58 -11.77 -2.18
C MET A 95 -1.30 -13.27 -2.24
N LEU A 96 -1.91 -13.97 -3.20
CA LEU A 96 -1.54 -15.33 -3.56
C LEU A 96 -0.98 -15.35 -4.97
N ILE A 97 0.26 -15.80 -5.12
CA ILE A 97 0.91 -15.96 -6.41
C ILE A 97 1.04 -17.45 -6.72
N LEU A 98 0.58 -17.86 -7.90
CA LEU A 98 0.71 -19.18 -8.47
C LEU A 98 1.62 -19.08 -9.67
N SER A 99 2.80 -19.72 -9.62
CA SER A 99 3.65 -19.82 -10.82
C SER A 99 3.65 -21.25 -11.34
N GLY A 100 3.62 -21.36 -12.67
CA GLY A 100 3.92 -22.62 -13.31
C GLY A 100 5.42 -22.88 -13.33
N GLN A 101 5.79 -24.16 -13.40
CA GLN A 101 7.17 -24.60 -13.50
C GLN A 101 7.28 -25.73 -14.52
N VAL A 102 8.46 -25.94 -15.09
CA VAL A 102 8.74 -27.13 -15.89
C VAL A 102 8.47 -28.39 -15.10
N ARG A 103 8.39 -29.56 -15.73
CA ARG A 103 8.22 -30.84 -15.01
C ARG A 103 9.29 -30.99 -13.95
N TYR A 104 8.91 -31.44 -12.76
CA TYR A 104 9.85 -31.55 -11.63
C TYR A 104 11.10 -32.38 -11.97
N ASP A 105 10.92 -33.50 -12.67
CA ASP A 105 12.01 -34.40 -13.11
C ASP A 105 12.98 -33.74 -14.11
N THR A 106 12.65 -32.60 -14.67
CA THR A 106 13.50 -31.78 -15.54
C THR A 106 14.01 -30.51 -14.88
N THR A 107 13.86 -30.36 -13.56
CA THR A 107 14.42 -29.21 -12.82
C THR A 107 15.85 -29.51 -12.33
N ALA A 108 16.67 -28.48 -12.19
CA ALA A 108 17.97 -28.57 -11.54
C ALA A 108 17.83 -29.08 -10.10
N ARG A 109 16.76 -28.65 -9.39
CA ARG A 109 16.43 -29.10 -8.03
C ARG A 109 16.29 -30.61 -7.93
N SER A 110 15.65 -31.27 -8.90
CA SER A 110 15.44 -32.72 -8.91
C SER A 110 16.75 -33.54 -8.99
N THR A 111 17.80 -32.93 -9.53
CA THR A 111 19.11 -33.58 -9.68
C THR A 111 19.96 -33.54 -8.42
N GLY A 112 19.66 -32.67 -7.47
CA GLY A 112 20.52 -32.40 -6.31
C GLY A 112 21.86 -31.73 -6.66
N LEU A 113 22.08 -31.34 -7.90
CA LEU A 113 23.32 -30.72 -8.37
C LEU A 113 23.24 -29.18 -8.35
N GLY A 114 24.39 -28.54 -8.18
CA GLY A 114 24.50 -27.07 -8.22
C GLY A 114 24.50 -26.48 -9.63
N ILE A 115 23.76 -27.06 -10.57
CA ILE A 115 23.60 -26.50 -11.94
C ILE A 115 22.57 -25.37 -11.94
N ARG A 116 22.67 -24.47 -12.93
CA ARG A 116 21.78 -23.28 -12.99
C ARG A 116 20.37 -23.60 -13.47
N ALA A 117 20.25 -24.49 -14.45
CA ALA A 117 19.00 -24.96 -15.04
C ALA A 117 19.22 -26.30 -15.72
N LEU A 118 18.18 -27.14 -15.83
CA LEU A 118 18.11 -28.36 -16.62
C LEU A 118 16.99 -28.27 -17.64
N GLY A 119 15.81 -27.79 -17.22
CA GLY A 119 14.63 -27.63 -18.06
C GLY A 119 14.66 -26.34 -18.87
N ASP A 120 13.82 -26.29 -19.90
CA ASP A 120 13.66 -25.11 -20.73
C ASP A 120 12.95 -23.98 -19.96
N GLN A 121 13.56 -22.79 -19.92
CA GLN A 121 13.08 -21.61 -19.18
C GLN A 121 12.98 -21.83 -17.65
N GLU A 122 13.57 -22.89 -17.12
CA GLU A 122 13.59 -23.17 -15.68
C GLU A 122 14.26 -22.02 -14.90
N PHE A 123 13.62 -21.62 -13.81
CA PHE A 123 14.20 -20.76 -12.80
C PHE A 123 13.72 -21.18 -11.41
N GLU A 124 14.63 -21.25 -10.43
CA GLU A 124 14.30 -21.59 -9.05
C GLU A 124 13.74 -20.35 -8.33
N ILE A 125 12.49 -20.02 -8.65
CA ILE A 125 11.86 -18.78 -8.19
C ILE A 125 11.73 -18.74 -6.67
N THR A 126 11.47 -19.86 -6.00
CA THR A 126 11.25 -19.90 -4.54
C THR A 126 12.43 -19.35 -3.76
N LYS A 127 13.66 -19.56 -4.23
CA LYS A 127 14.85 -18.99 -3.59
C LYS A 127 14.98 -17.48 -3.78
N ALA A 128 14.47 -16.96 -4.89
CA ALA A 128 14.54 -15.53 -5.18
C ALA A 128 13.52 -14.70 -4.38
N ILE A 129 12.38 -15.32 -4.06
CA ILE A 129 11.24 -14.61 -3.43
C ILE A 129 11.08 -14.90 -1.93
N ASP A 130 11.90 -15.75 -1.34
CA ASP A 130 11.83 -16.11 0.08
C ASP A 130 11.84 -14.88 1.00
N CYS A 131 12.68 -13.88 0.69
CA CYS A 131 12.79 -12.65 1.48
C CYS A 131 11.61 -11.66 1.35
N MET A 132 10.67 -11.92 0.44
CA MET A 132 9.53 -11.03 0.16
C MET A 132 8.18 -11.76 0.19
N THR A 133 8.14 -12.93 0.80
CA THR A 133 6.92 -13.73 0.98
C THR A 133 6.82 -14.26 2.40
N LYS A 134 5.60 -14.43 2.89
CA LYS A 134 5.37 -15.08 4.19
C LYS A 134 5.51 -16.61 4.12
N TYR A 135 5.28 -17.15 2.94
CA TYR A 135 5.45 -18.56 2.61
C TYR A 135 5.65 -18.72 1.12
N CYS A 136 6.65 -19.50 0.75
CA CYS A 136 6.84 -19.92 -0.63
C CYS A 136 7.25 -21.39 -0.69
N GLU A 137 6.69 -22.14 -1.64
CA GLU A 137 6.99 -23.55 -1.83
C GLU A 137 6.86 -23.97 -3.29
N MET A 138 7.81 -24.82 -3.75
CA MET A 138 7.61 -25.61 -4.96
C MET A 138 6.85 -26.89 -4.60
N VAL A 139 5.61 -27.01 -5.08
CA VAL A 139 4.73 -28.15 -4.79
C VAL A 139 5.12 -29.34 -5.67
N ILE A 140 5.94 -30.24 -5.14
CA ILE A 140 6.48 -31.38 -5.91
C ILE A 140 5.63 -32.65 -5.81
N ASP A 141 4.74 -32.75 -4.83
CA ASP A 141 3.82 -33.87 -4.62
C ASP A 141 2.38 -33.39 -4.80
N PRO A 142 1.62 -33.92 -5.79
CA PRO A 142 0.21 -33.56 -6.01
C PRO A 142 -0.68 -33.74 -4.77
N MET A 143 -0.37 -34.68 -3.88
CA MET A 143 -1.14 -34.92 -2.66
C MET A 143 -1.02 -33.79 -1.62
N ARG A 144 -0.01 -32.95 -1.74
CA ARG A 144 0.22 -31.79 -0.87
C ARG A 144 -0.50 -30.51 -1.31
N ILE A 145 -1.12 -30.50 -2.49
CA ILE A 145 -1.66 -29.25 -3.05
C ILE A 145 -2.66 -28.56 -2.12
N ARG A 146 -3.54 -29.32 -1.48
CA ARG A 146 -4.51 -28.78 -0.54
C ARG A 146 -3.83 -28.13 0.66
N PHE A 147 -2.86 -28.82 1.25
CA PHE A 147 -2.08 -28.32 2.39
C PHE A 147 -1.36 -27.01 2.04
N CYS A 148 -0.60 -27.00 0.94
CA CYS A 148 0.16 -25.82 0.52
C CYS A 148 -0.74 -24.62 0.24
N LEU A 149 -1.88 -24.86 -0.44
CA LEU A 149 -2.83 -23.79 -0.79
C LEU A 149 -3.54 -23.22 0.45
N GLU A 150 -4.06 -24.08 1.33
CA GLU A 150 -4.71 -23.66 2.58
C GLU A 150 -3.73 -22.92 3.50
N LYS A 151 -2.48 -23.40 3.61
CA LYS A 151 -1.41 -22.73 4.38
C LYS A 151 -1.06 -21.37 3.79
N ALA A 152 -0.89 -21.27 2.47
CA ALA A 152 -0.58 -20.00 1.80
C ALA A 152 -1.69 -18.96 2.02
N LEU A 153 -2.95 -19.35 1.83
CA LEU A 153 -4.11 -18.48 2.03
C LEU A 153 -4.28 -18.03 3.48
N TYR A 154 -4.03 -18.93 4.42
CA TYR A 154 -4.05 -18.60 5.85
C TYR A 154 -2.95 -17.60 6.21
N LEU A 155 -1.70 -17.89 5.84
CA LEU A 155 -0.56 -17.05 6.19
C LEU A 155 -0.61 -15.68 5.51
N ALA A 156 -1.07 -15.60 4.26
CA ALA A 156 -1.19 -14.32 3.55
C ALA A 156 -2.06 -13.31 4.31
N GLN A 157 -3.07 -13.77 5.05
CA GLN A 157 -4.07 -12.93 5.70
C GLN A 157 -3.95 -12.85 7.23
N THR A 158 -3.07 -13.68 7.85
CA THR A 158 -2.98 -13.79 9.31
C THR A 158 -1.84 -12.94 9.86
N GLY A 159 -2.07 -12.26 10.99
CA GLY A 159 -1.12 -11.34 11.60
C GLY A 159 -0.87 -10.13 10.68
N ARG A 160 0.39 -9.72 10.51
CA ARG A 160 0.76 -8.75 9.48
C ARG A 160 0.57 -9.40 8.11
N PRO A 161 -0.38 -8.94 7.26
CA PRO A 161 -0.62 -9.56 5.96
C PRO A 161 0.57 -9.46 5.00
N GLY A 162 0.59 -10.30 3.96
CA GLY A 162 1.65 -10.24 2.95
C GLY A 162 1.52 -11.33 1.90
N PRO A 163 2.33 -11.29 0.84
CA PRO A 163 2.32 -12.26 -0.25
C PRO A 163 2.69 -13.68 0.20
N CYS A 164 2.05 -14.68 -0.41
CA CYS A 164 2.46 -16.08 -0.42
C CYS A 164 2.57 -16.56 -1.87
N TRP A 165 3.47 -17.52 -2.11
CA TRP A 165 3.79 -17.99 -3.47
C TRP A 165 3.90 -19.50 -3.54
N LEU A 166 3.18 -20.11 -4.49
CA LEU A 166 3.29 -21.53 -4.80
C LEU A 166 3.81 -21.70 -6.23
N ASP A 167 4.92 -22.43 -6.38
CA ASP A 167 5.52 -22.79 -7.67
C ASP A 167 5.13 -24.23 -8.00
N ILE A 168 4.42 -24.46 -9.12
CA ILE A 168 3.71 -25.71 -9.37
C ILE A 168 4.21 -26.34 -10.67
N PRO A 169 5.02 -27.43 -10.61
CA PRO A 169 5.51 -28.12 -11.79
C PRO A 169 4.39 -28.70 -12.67
N LEU A 170 4.58 -28.71 -13.99
CA LEU A 170 3.61 -29.18 -14.99
C LEU A 170 3.06 -30.59 -14.69
N ASN A 171 3.91 -31.51 -14.26
CA ASN A 171 3.47 -32.86 -13.91
C ASN A 171 2.58 -32.89 -12.65
N VAL A 172 2.70 -31.90 -11.76
CA VAL A 172 1.82 -31.73 -10.60
C VAL A 172 0.51 -31.08 -11.03
N GLN A 173 0.56 -29.99 -11.83
CA GLN A 173 -0.63 -29.31 -12.34
C GLN A 173 -1.59 -30.27 -13.05
N GLY A 174 -1.04 -31.15 -13.91
CA GLY A 174 -1.81 -32.11 -14.71
C GLY A 174 -2.15 -33.43 -13.99
N ALA A 175 -1.68 -33.65 -12.78
CA ALA A 175 -1.95 -34.88 -12.03
C ALA A 175 -3.43 -34.95 -11.62
N TYR A 176 -3.96 -36.20 -11.54
CA TYR A 176 -5.30 -36.46 -11.01
C TYR A 176 -5.20 -36.98 -9.58
N VAL A 177 -5.97 -36.40 -8.69
CA VAL A 177 -6.02 -36.75 -7.27
C VAL A 177 -7.45 -37.10 -6.82
N GLU A 178 -7.59 -37.93 -5.81
CA GLU A 178 -8.84 -38.09 -5.10
C GLU A 178 -8.93 -37.01 -4.02
N THR A 179 -9.90 -36.09 -4.15
CA THR A 179 -9.96 -34.88 -3.31
C THR A 179 -10.14 -35.17 -1.83
N GLU A 180 -10.78 -36.29 -1.50
CA GLU A 180 -10.99 -36.76 -0.13
C GLU A 180 -9.71 -37.29 0.53
N GLU A 181 -8.71 -37.65 -0.27
CA GLU A 181 -7.43 -38.18 0.20
C GLU A 181 -6.36 -37.11 0.37
N LEU A 182 -6.64 -35.86 -0.09
CA LEU A 182 -5.70 -34.76 0.01
C LEU A 182 -5.43 -34.37 1.47
N LEU A 183 -4.16 -34.18 1.79
CA LEU A 183 -3.74 -33.64 3.08
C LEU A 183 -4.18 -32.18 3.19
N GLY A 184 -4.84 -31.83 4.30
CA GLY A 184 -5.24 -30.47 4.60
C GLY A 184 -4.30 -29.75 5.55
N PHE A 185 -4.54 -28.48 5.78
CA PHE A 185 -3.82 -27.64 6.74
C PHE A 185 -4.68 -27.42 7.99
N ASP A 186 -4.13 -27.73 9.16
CA ASP A 186 -4.72 -27.43 10.47
C ASP A 186 -3.98 -26.25 11.12
N LYS A 187 -4.65 -25.10 11.15
CA LYS A 187 -4.09 -23.88 11.74
C LYS A 187 -3.79 -24.02 13.22
N ASN A 188 -4.62 -24.75 13.97
CA ASN A 188 -4.45 -24.87 15.42
C ASN A 188 -3.21 -25.71 15.76
N ASP A 189 -2.99 -26.81 15.05
CA ASP A 189 -1.74 -27.58 15.17
C ASP A 189 -0.52 -26.75 14.78
N TYR A 190 -0.63 -26.00 13.67
CA TYR A 190 0.44 -25.12 13.19
C TYR A 190 0.78 -24.01 14.19
N GLU A 191 -0.20 -23.33 14.75
CA GLU A 191 -0.01 -22.28 15.76
C GLU A 191 0.58 -22.84 17.06
N ALA A 192 0.21 -24.06 17.42
CA ALA A 192 0.77 -24.76 18.58
C ALA A 192 2.22 -25.23 18.39
N GLY A 193 2.84 -24.99 17.23
CA GLY A 193 4.21 -25.41 16.89
C GLY A 193 4.30 -26.76 16.20
N GLY A 194 3.16 -27.36 15.82
CA GLY A 194 3.08 -28.56 15.01
C GLY A 194 3.34 -28.30 13.53
N THR A 195 3.24 -29.34 12.72
CA THR A 195 3.41 -29.25 11.25
C THR A 195 2.22 -28.64 10.51
N GLY A 196 1.06 -28.63 11.14
CA GLY A 196 -0.21 -28.23 10.53
C GLY A 196 -0.82 -29.28 9.58
N TRP A 197 -0.30 -30.51 9.53
CA TRP A 197 -0.86 -31.55 8.67
C TRP A 197 -2.20 -32.08 9.18
N SER A 198 -3.22 -32.14 8.33
CA SER A 198 -4.53 -32.68 8.65
C SER A 198 -5.16 -33.39 7.48
N VAL A 199 -5.83 -34.52 7.73
CA VAL A 199 -6.67 -35.20 6.73
C VAL A 199 -8.03 -34.52 6.53
N HIS A 200 -8.44 -33.59 7.43
CA HIS A 200 -9.75 -32.93 7.41
C HIS A 200 -9.72 -31.41 7.12
N GLY A 201 -8.50 -30.78 7.06
CA GLY A 201 -8.33 -29.35 6.82
C GLY A 201 -8.56 -28.47 8.06
N THR A 202 -8.59 -27.16 7.87
CA THR A 202 -8.76 -26.15 8.93
C THR A 202 -10.10 -26.34 9.67
N GLY A 203 -10.04 -26.59 10.98
CA GLY A 203 -11.22 -26.69 11.85
C GLY A 203 -11.57 -28.11 12.32
N CYS A 204 -10.67 -29.09 12.16
CA CYS A 204 -10.83 -30.41 12.78
C CYS A 204 -10.50 -30.35 14.28
N ASP A 205 -11.50 -30.04 15.10
CA ASP A 205 -11.37 -30.10 16.56
C ASP A 205 -11.28 -31.56 17.04
N GLY A 206 -10.07 -31.99 17.40
CA GLY A 206 -9.86 -33.15 18.27
C GLY A 206 -10.19 -34.54 17.72
N CYS A 207 -10.17 -34.73 16.40
CA CYS A 207 -10.33 -36.06 15.82
C CYS A 207 -9.02 -36.88 15.99
N GLY A 208 -9.05 -37.90 16.84
CA GLY A 208 -7.91 -38.84 17.07
C GLY A 208 -7.46 -39.64 15.83
N LEU A 209 -8.00 -39.33 14.64
CA LEU A 209 -7.60 -39.90 13.36
C LEU A 209 -6.48 -39.09 12.67
N CYS A 210 -6.24 -37.85 13.10
CA CYS A 210 -5.19 -36.99 12.54
C CYS A 210 -3.77 -37.37 13.01
N ALA A 211 -3.67 -38.07 14.13
CA ALA A 211 -2.41 -38.60 14.65
C ALA A 211 -2.09 -39.98 14.07
N GLY A 212 -1.36 -40.03 12.96
CA GLY A 212 -0.63 -41.20 12.58
C GLY A 212 -1.26 -42.18 11.60
N LYS A 213 -2.11 -41.80 10.65
CA LYS A 213 -2.47 -42.69 9.53
C LYS A 213 -1.51 -42.54 8.36
N LEU A 214 -0.74 -43.59 8.15
CA LEU A 214 -0.02 -43.89 6.92
C LEU A 214 -1.02 -44.07 5.77
N ILE A 215 -0.95 -43.25 4.73
CA ILE A 215 -1.61 -43.53 3.47
C ILE A 215 -0.76 -44.59 2.74
N GLN A 216 -1.29 -45.80 2.66
CA GLN A 216 -0.72 -46.95 1.92
C GLN A 216 0.80 -47.17 2.06
N GLY A 217 1.31 -47.15 3.30
CA GLY A 217 2.66 -47.70 3.57
C GLY A 217 3.88 -46.86 3.17
N LYS A 218 3.68 -45.62 2.72
CA LYS A 218 4.76 -44.63 2.57
C LYS A 218 4.45 -43.39 3.39
N PRO A 219 5.35 -42.92 4.26
CA PRO A 219 5.18 -41.59 4.86
C PRO A 219 5.21 -40.55 3.74
N ALA A 220 4.22 -39.64 3.72
CA ALA A 220 4.37 -38.40 2.96
C ALA A 220 5.70 -37.78 3.41
N MET A 221 6.62 -37.50 2.49
CA MET A 221 7.90 -36.90 2.85
C MET A 221 7.60 -35.48 3.33
N ILE A 222 7.56 -35.31 4.64
CA ILE A 222 7.57 -33.98 5.28
C ILE A 222 8.99 -33.47 5.06
N PRO A 223 9.17 -32.29 4.43
CA PRO A 223 10.50 -31.69 4.36
C PRO A 223 11.09 -31.57 5.77
N GLU A 224 12.36 -31.89 5.94
CA GLU A 224 13.05 -31.87 7.25
C GLU A 224 13.02 -30.48 7.91
N ASP A 225 12.90 -29.41 7.11
CA ASP A 225 12.76 -28.02 7.51
C ASP A 225 11.37 -27.67 8.06
N GLU A 226 10.33 -28.45 7.73
CA GLU A 226 8.99 -28.32 8.27
C GLU A 226 8.69 -29.21 9.50
N ALA A 227 9.60 -30.08 9.87
CA ALA A 227 9.51 -30.83 11.12
C ALA A 227 9.56 -29.84 12.28
N GLY A 228 8.38 -29.47 12.79
CA GLY A 228 8.22 -28.41 13.79
C GLY A 228 9.15 -28.62 14.98
N LYS A 229 9.82 -27.56 15.39
CA LYS A 229 10.72 -27.58 16.57
C LYS A 229 9.94 -27.51 17.89
N GLY A 230 8.60 -27.67 17.86
CA GLY A 230 7.75 -27.64 19.04
C GLY A 230 7.59 -26.25 19.68
N GLU A 231 8.09 -25.20 19.06
CA GLU A 231 7.90 -23.83 19.52
C GLU A 231 6.55 -23.26 19.04
N LYS A 232 5.78 -22.71 19.96
CA LYS A 232 4.53 -22.03 19.66
C LYS A 232 4.80 -20.85 18.70
N ARG A 233 4.03 -20.76 17.60
CA ARG A 233 4.14 -19.68 16.63
C ARG A 233 3.16 -18.58 17.00
N GLU A 234 3.66 -17.45 17.43
CA GLU A 234 2.84 -16.26 17.67
C GLU A 234 2.57 -15.53 16.35
N LEU A 235 1.56 -16.00 15.61
CA LEU A 235 1.15 -15.40 14.34
C LEU A 235 0.25 -14.19 14.52
N LEU A 236 -0.47 -14.13 15.64
CA LEU A 236 -1.35 -13.02 16.00
C LEU A 236 -0.77 -12.28 17.20
N PRO A 237 -0.89 -10.94 17.23
CA PRO A 237 -0.54 -10.18 18.42
C PRO A 237 -1.48 -10.54 19.58
N PRO A 238 -1.07 -10.30 20.82
CA PRO A 238 -1.94 -10.53 21.96
C PRO A 238 -3.18 -9.64 21.90
N SER A 239 -4.31 -10.13 22.40
CA SER A 239 -5.51 -9.31 22.55
C SER A 239 -5.31 -8.23 23.60
N VAL A 240 -5.83 -7.04 23.33
CA VAL A 240 -5.74 -5.87 24.24
C VAL A 240 -6.63 -6.10 25.45
N SER A 241 -6.09 -5.89 26.65
CA SER A 241 -6.90 -5.87 27.87
C SER A 241 -7.68 -4.54 27.99
N LEU A 242 -8.85 -4.59 28.63
CA LEU A 242 -9.60 -3.36 28.93
C LEU A 242 -8.83 -2.41 29.85
N ASP A 243 -7.94 -2.92 30.68
CA ASP A 243 -7.11 -2.10 31.56
C ASP A 243 -6.06 -1.32 30.77
N LEU A 244 -5.43 -1.94 29.76
CA LEU A 244 -4.53 -1.24 28.84
C LEU A 244 -5.28 -0.17 28.05
N ALA A 245 -6.46 -0.50 27.52
CA ALA A 245 -7.28 0.48 26.80
C ALA A 245 -7.68 1.67 27.70
N ARG A 246 -8.06 1.42 28.98
CA ARG A 246 -8.32 2.49 29.96
C ARG A 246 -7.08 3.34 30.23
N GLU A 247 -5.92 2.72 30.36
CA GLU A 247 -4.67 3.45 30.57
C GLU A 247 -4.39 4.40 29.40
N ILE A 248 -4.55 3.92 28.15
CA ILE A 248 -4.37 4.73 26.95
C ILE A 248 -5.37 5.88 26.93
N VAL A 249 -6.66 5.61 27.08
CA VAL A 249 -7.71 6.65 27.11
C VAL A 249 -7.43 7.68 28.21
N LYS A 250 -7.06 7.22 29.41
CA LYS A 250 -6.70 8.10 30.53
C LYS A 250 -5.54 9.02 30.17
N LYS A 251 -4.44 8.49 29.57
CA LYS A 251 -3.29 9.30 29.16
C LYS A 251 -3.68 10.34 28.12
N VAL A 252 -4.49 9.97 27.13
CA VAL A 252 -5.00 10.91 26.12
C VAL A 252 -5.79 12.05 26.77
N ARG A 253 -6.64 11.75 27.76
CA ARG A 253 -7.44 12.76 28.48
C ARG A 253 -6.64 13.63 29.43
N GLU A 254 -5.50 13.15 29.91
CA GLU A 254 -4.57 13.91 30.74
C GLU A 254 -3.70 14.87 29.96
N ALA A 255 -3.53 14.62 28.67
CA ALA A 255 -2.75 15.47 27.77
C ALA A 255 -3.45 16.79 27.45
N LYS A 256 -2.67 17.84 27.25
CA LYS A 256 -3.15 19.18 26.86
C LYS A 256 -3.10 19.41 25.36
N ARG A 257 -2.20 18.73 24.66
CA ARG A 257 -1.99 18.83 23.22
C ARG A 257 -1.88 17.43 22.58
N PRO A 258 -2.89 16.56 22.80
CA PRO A 258 -2.85 15.22 22.22
C PRO A 258 -3.05 15.26 20.70
N VAL A 259 -2.42 14.30 19.99
CA VAL A 259 -2.59 14.10 18.53
C VAL A 259 -2.70 12.60 18.24
N ILE A 260 -3.62 12.23 17.35
CA ILE A 260 -3.65 10.90 16.72
C ILE A 260 -2.88 10.96 15.42
N ASN A 261 -1.91 10.06 15.24
CA ASN A 261 -1.26 9.80 13.96
C ASN A 261 -1.86 8.53 13.34
N ALA A 262 -2.73 8.72 12.36
CA ALA A 262 -3.44 7.63 11.70
C ALA A 262 -2.58 7.01 10.58
N GLY A 263 -2.34 5.71 10.65
CA GLY A 263 -1.60 4.94 9.64
C GLY A 263 -2.50 4.02 8.82
N ASN A 264 -1.95 3.48 7.72
CA ASN A 264 -2.69 2.60 6.80
C ASN A 264 -3.09 1.24 7.43
N GLY A 265 -2.47 0.85 8.54
CA GLY A 265 -2.90 -0.31 9.33
C GLY A 265 -4.37 -0.26 9.72
N ILE A 266 -4.95 0.94 9.87
CA ILE A 266 -6.38 1.14 10.13
C ILE A 266 -7.24 0.57 8.97
N ARG A 267 -6.83 0.80 7.73
CA ARG A 267 -7.52 0.25 6.55
C ARG A 267 -7.28 -1.25 6.41
N ILE A 268 -6.00 -1.68 6.48
CA ILE A 268 -5.61 -3.09 6.36
C ILE A 268 -6.25 -3.94 7.45
N GLY A 269 -6.28 -3.45 8.69
CA GLY A 269 -6.88 -4.11 9.86
C GLY A 269 -8.42 -4.05 9.86
N LYS A 270 -9.07 -3.54 8.81
CA LYS A 270 -10.55 -3.38 8.74
C LYS A 270 -11.12 -2.60 9.93
N ALA A 271 -10.36 -1.62 10.42
CA ALA A 271 -10.66 -0.85 11.63
C ALA A 271 -11.21 0.57 11.33
N PHE A 272 -11.48 0.89 10.06
CA PHE A 272 -11.83 2.25 9.65
C PHE A 272 -13.07 2.79 10.37
N ASP A 273 -14.14 2.01 10.42
CA ASP A 273 -15.42 2.47 11.01
C ASP A 273 -15.30 2.70 12.53
N VAL A 274 -14.66 1.79 13.24
CA VAL A 274 -14.40 1.96 14.68
C VAL A 274 -13.42 3.11 14.94
N PHE A 275 -12.43 3.31 14.05
CA PHE A 275 -11.51 4.45 14.14
C PHE A 275 -12.27 5.78 14.05
N GLN A 276 -13.19 5.93 13.09
CA GLN A 276 -14.00 7.15 12.97
C GLN A 276 -14.79 7.42 14.25
N ARG A 277 -15.44 6.41 14.83
CA ARG A 277 -16.19 6.56 16.09
C ARG A 277 -15.30 6.94 17.27
N VAL A 278 -14.14 6.29 17.40
CA VAL A 278 -13.17 6.60 18.48
C VAL A 278 -12.62 8.02 18.33
N VAL A 279 -12.34 8.49 17.10
CA VAL A 279 -11.91 9.88 16.85
C VAL A 279 -12.98 10.87 17.33
N GLU A 280 -14.25 10.65 17.00
CA GLU A 280 -15.35 11.51 17.46
C GLU A 280 -15.49 11.50 19.01
N MET A 281 -15.35 10.34 19.63
CA MET A 281 -15.47 10.20 21.09
C MET A 281 -14.28 10.80 21.84
N LEU A 282 -13.07 10.74 21.28
CA LEU A 282 -11.89 11.36 21.88
C LEU A 282 -11.89 12.88 21.67
N GLY A 283 -12.38 13.35 20.52
CA GLY A 283 -12.48 14.78 20.19
C GLY A 283 -11.11 15.48 20.13
N ILE A 284 -10.08 14.85 19.60
CA ILE A 284 -8.71 15.38 19.54
C ILE A 284 -8.18 15.44 18.10
N PRO A 285 -7.20 16.31 17.81
CA PRO A 285 -6.63 16.46 16.46
C PRO A 285 -6.08 15.16 15.88
N VAL A 286 -6.27 14.98 14.57
CA VAL A 286 -5.79 13.84 13.78
C VAL A 286 -4.88 14.32 12.66
N VAL A 287 -3.75 13.66 12.50
CA VAL A 287 -2.87 13.77 11.33
C VAL A 287 -2.80 12.43 10.61
N THR A 288 -2.56 12.46 9.30
CA THR A 288 -2.37 11.25 8.48
C THR A 288 -0.94 11.17 7.95
N GLY A 289 -0.52 9.95 7.63
CA GLY A 289 0.72 9.71 6.88
C GLY A 289 0.45 9.58 5.39
N TRP A 290 1.49 9.31 4.62
CA TRP A 290 1.46 9.24 3.16
C TRP A 290 0.49 8.19 2.58
N ASN A 291 0.45 6.97 3.17
CA ASN A 291 -0.43 5.88 2.71
C ASN A 291 -1.80 5.86 3.41
N SER A 292 -2.11 6.87 4.19
CA SER A 292 -3.32 6.93 5.02
C SER A 292 -4.10 8.22 4.85
N LEU A 293 -3.90 8.93 3.72
CA LEU A 293 -4.60 10.19 3.45
C LEU A 293 -6.12 10.02 3.57
N ASP A 294 -6.62 8.87 3.12
CA ASP A 294 -8.04 8.52 3.09
C ASP A 294 -8.60 8.04 4.44
N CYS A 295 -7.81 8.07 5.51
CA CYS A 295 -8.32 7.82 6.86
C CYS A 295 -9.14 9.00 7.42
N MET A 296 -8.92 10.21 6.89
CA MET A 296 -9.69 11.41 7.26
C MET A 296 -10.01 12.22 6.00
N TYR A 297 -11.12 12.95 6.01
CA TYR A 297 -11.44 13.89 4.95
C TYR A 297 -11.06 15.32 5.36
N ASP A 298 -10.67 16.14 4.38
CA ASP A 298 -10.03 17.45 4.64
C ASP A 298 -10.93 18.43 5.39
N SER A 299 -12.25 18.39 5.21
CA SER A 299 -13.20 19.27 5.91
C SER A 299 -13.58 18.79 7.33
N HIS A 300 -13.03 17.66 7.80
CA HIS A 300 -13.31 17.20 9.16
C HIS A 300 -12.72 18.17 10.20
N PRO A 301 -13.49 18.60 11.24
CA PRO A 301 -13.06 19.63 12.19
C PRO A 301 -11.84 19.22 13.04
N LEU A 302 -11.59 17.92 13.20
CA LEU A 302 -10.43 17.40 13.94
C LEU A 302 -9.23 17.09 13.02
N TYR A 303 -9.40 17.12 11.70
CA TYR A 303 -8.30 16.85 10.77
C TYR A 303 -7.39 18.06 10.62
N VAL A 304 -6.10 17.88 10.85
CA VAL A 304 -5.09 18.95 10.81
C VAL A 304 -4.36 18.97 9.48
N GLY A 305 -3.87 17.81 9.03
CA GLY A 305 -3.06 17.70 7.82
C GLY A 305 -2.23 16.43 7.75
N ARG A 306 -1.21 16.45 6.90
CA ARG A 306 -0.36 15.33 6.56
C ARG A 306 1.01 15.51 7.19
N ALA A 307 1.40 14.61 8.08
CA ALA A 307 2.71 14.67 8.73
C ALA A 307 3.75 13.84 7.97
N GLY A 308 5.02 14.25 8.06
CA GLY A 308 6.16 13.56 7.46
C GLY A 308 7.06 14.46 6.63
N HIS A 309 8.11 13.88 6.03
CA HIS A 309 9.12 14.66 5.30
C HIS A 309 8.59 15.30 4.00
N MET A 310 7.52 14.77 3.46
CA MET A 310 6.73 15.34 2.36
C MET A 310 5.30 15.68 2.85
N GLY A 311 5.12 15.94 4.13
CA GLY A 311 3.89 16.40 4.71
C GLY A 311 3.68 17.90 4.56
N ASP A 312 2.55 18.38 5.05
CA ASP A 312 2.25 19.81 5.12
C ASP A 312 2.75 20.44 6.44
N ARG A 313 2.75 21.78 6.50
CA ARG A 313 3.17 22.49 7.71
C ARG A 313 2.23 22.24 8.89
N PRO A 314 0.88 22.33 8.75
CA PRO A 314 -0.05 22.10 9.84
C PRO A 314 0.12 20.71 10.49
N GLY A 315 0.20 19.65 9.67
CA GLY A 315 0.39 18.28 10.18
C GLY A 315 1.71 18.12 10.92
N ASN A 316 2.80 18.68 10.39
CA ASN A 316 4.09 18.62 11.05
C ASN A 316 4.14 19.51 12.33
N PHE A 317 3.56 20.70 12.32
CA PHE A 317 3.46 21.52 13.54
C PHE A 317 2.66 20.81 14.63
N ALA A 318 1.57 20.13 14.28
CA ALA A 318 0.78 19.37 15.25
C ALA A 318 1.60 18.24 15.89
N VAL A 319 2.31 17.44 15.09
CA VAL A 319 3.15 16.34 15.61
C VAL A 319 4.31 16.86 16.45
N GLN A 320 4.98 17.93 15.99
CA GLN A 320 6.17 18.45 16.68
C GLN A 320 5.82 19.17 18.01
N ASN A 321 4.65 19.78 18.11
CA ASN A 321 4.23 20.51 19.31
C ASN A 321 3.33 19.72 20.27
N CYS A 322 2.94 18.49 19.93
CA CYS A 322 2.08 17.70 20.82
C CYS A 322 2.82 17.29 22.12
N ASP A 323 2.07 17.07 23.18
CA ASP A 323 2.58 16.51 24.44
C ASP A 323 2.22 15.03 24.60
N LEU A 324 1.32 14.51 23.75
CA LEU A 324 1.03 13.09 23.60
C LEU A 324 0.74 12.77 22.13
N LEU A 325 1.36 11.73 21.63
CA LEU A 325 1.13 11.19 20.29
C LEU A 325 0.62 9.75 20.38
N LEU A 326 -0.60 9.52 19.89
CA LEU A 326 -1.18 8.19 19.73
C LEU A 326 -1.02 7.76 18.26
N SER A 327 -0.01 6.94 17.99
CA SER A 327 0.25 6.42 16.64
C SER A 327 -0.38 5.06 16.43
N LEU A 328 -1.28 4.94 15.44
CA LEU A 328 -2.11 3.77 15.17
C LEU A 328 -1.76 3.16 13.82
N GLY A 329 -1.12 1.98 13.79
CA GLY A 329 -0.85 1.20 12.59
C GLY A 329 -0.08 1.95 11.50
N SER A 330 0.88 2.81 11.87
CA SER A 330 1.56 3.70 10.90
C SER A 330 2.95 3.24 10.49
N ARG A 331 3.51 2.20 11.10
CA ARG A 331 4.88 1.71 10.89
C ARG A 331 5.99 2.75 11.17
N LEU A 332 5.69 4.02 11.29
CA LEU A 332 6.61 5.14 11.56
C LEU A 332 7.93 5.04 10.76
N SER A 333 7.80 4.92 9.44
CA SER A 333 8.95 4.88 8.52
C SER A 333 9.64 6.25 8.44
N ILE A 334 10.83 6.30 7.83
CA ILE A 334 11.57 7.57 7.58
C ILE A 334 10.70 8.60 6.83
N ARG A 335 9.79 8.15 5.96
CA ARG A 335 8.83 9.08 5.31
C ARG A 335 7.94 9.82 6.31
N GLN A 336 7.59 9.17 7.43
CA GLN A 336 6.76 9.75 8.48
C GLN A 336 7.58 10.57 9.48
N VAL A 337 8.73 10.05 9.91
CA VAL A 337 9.52 10.65 11.01
C VAL A 337 10.64 11.57 10.53
N GLY A 338 10.93 11.57 9.23
CA GLY A 338 12.01 12.37 8.63
C GLY A 338 13.39 11.79 8.86
N TYR A 339 14.40 12.38 8.19
CA TYR A 339 15.80 11.94 8.32
C TYR A 339 16.43 12.41 9.64
N ASN A 340 15.97 13.54 10.19
CA ASN A 340 16.37 14.00 11.52
C ASN A 340 15.42 13.43 12.59
N TYR A 341 15.20 12.10 12.55
CA TYR A 341 14.23 11.39 13.38
C TYR A 341 14.40 11.57 14.90
N PRO A 342 15.59 11.85 15.48
CA PRO A 342 15.69 12.12 16.91
C PRO A 342 14.90 13.37 17.37
N THR A 343 14.55 14.26 16.43
CA THR A 343 13.78 15.47 16.71
C THR A 343 12.27 15.28 16.56
N TRP A 344 11.82 14.13 16.07
CA TRP A 344 10.42 13.85 15.82
C TRP A 344 9.63 13.67 17.14
N ALA A 345 8.56 14.43 17.28
CA ALA A 345 7.67 14.41 18.45
C ALA A 345 8.44 14.44 19.80
N ARG A 346 9.55 15.20 19.86
CA ARG A 346 10.60 15.14 20.88
C ARG A 346 10.16 15.42 22.31
N GLU A 347 9.05 16.13 22.50
CA GLU A 347 8.49 16.46 23.83
C GLU A 347 7.21 15.67 24.13
N ALA A 348 6.77 14.81 23.21
CA ALA A 348 5.54 14.05 23.35
C ALA A 348 5.77 12.73 24.09
N TYR A 349 4.78 12.33 24.89
CA TYR A 349 4.63 10.95 25.31
C TYR A 349 4.09 10.13 24.15
N VAL A 350 4.88 9.19 23.62
CA VAL A 350 4.57 8.44 22.41
C VAL A 350 3.97 7.07 22.74
N ILE A 351 2.68 6.90 22.42
CA ILE A 351 1.99 5.61 22.41
C ILE A 351 2.02 5.09 20.98
N TYR A 352 2.68 3.97 20.77
CA TYR A 352 2.84 3.40 19.44
C TYR A 352 2.24 2.00 19.34
N ASN A 353 1.18 1.87 18.55
CA ASN A 353 0.54 0.61 18.21
C ASN A 353 1.01 0.10 16.87
N ASP A 354 1.46 -1.14 16.83
CA ASP A 354 1.74 -1.89 15.62
C ASP A 354 1.40 -3.37 15.82
N ILE A 355 1.03 -4.05 14.72
CA ILE A 355 0.76 -5.49 14.70
C ILE A 355 2.04 -6.31 14.73
N ASP A 356 3.17 -5.71 14.36
CA ASP A 356 4.49 -6.32 14.30
C ASP A 356 5.35 -5.88 15.49
N ALA A 357 5.70 -6.82 16.36
CA ALA A 357 6.52 -6.55 17.53
C ALA A 357 7.92 -6.00 17.21
N GLU A 358 8.47 -6.30 16.02
CA GLU A 358 9.79 -5.81 15.61
C GLU A 358 9.73 -4.33 15.19
N GLU A 359 8.62 -3.87 14.63
CA GLU A 359 8.42 -2.45 14.32
C GLU A 359 8.45 -1.57 15.59
N LEU A 360 8.01 -2.11 16.73
CA LEU A 360 8.02 -1.40 18.03
C LEU A 360 9.43 -1.23 18.63
N LYS A 361 10.42 -1.97 18.11
CA LYS A 361 11.81 -1.98 18.62
C LYS A 361 12.77 -1.15 17.77
N LYS A 362 12.32 -0.55 16.67
CA LYS A 362 13.20 0.18 15.76
C LYS A 362 13.89 1.37 16.46
N PRO A 363 15.16 1.66 16.14
CA PRO A 363 15.95 2.68 16.84
C PRO A 363 15.64 4.12 16.39
N THR A 364 14.79 4.31 15.37
CA THR A 364 14.50 5.62 14.77
C THR A 364 13.44 6.42 15.51
N VAL A 365 12.74 5.83 16.47
CA VAL A 365 11.64 6.50 17.19
C VAL A 365 11.78 6.22 18.68
N HIS A 366 11.65 7.24 19.52
CA HIS A 366 11.42 6.99 20.92
C HIS A 366 9.97 6.55 21.15
N VAL A 367 9.76 5.58 22.00
CA VAL A 367 8.44 5.02 22.32
C VAL A 367 8.33 4.87 23.82
N ASP A 368 7.37 5.59 24.43
CA ASP A 368 7.12 5.50 25.88
C ASP A 368 6.19 4.35 26.22
N MET A 369 5.20 4.09 25.35
CA MET A 369 4.25 2.99 25.52
C MET A 369 4.11 2.20 24.22
N PRO A 370 4.87 1.10 24.05
CA PRO A 370 4.66 0.19 22.92
C PRO A 370 3.40 -0.65 23.13
N VAL A 371 2.55 -0.72 22.09
CA VAL A 371 1.30 -1.49 22.10
C VAL A 371 1.33 -2.51 20.97
N HIS A 372 1.81 -3.72 21.25
CA HIS A 372 1.78 -4.84 20.32
C HIS A 372 0.37 -5.41 20.25
N ALA A 373 -0.40 -4.99 19.27
CA ALA A 373 -1.80 -5.37 19.12
C ALA A 373 -2.30 -5.14 17.70
N ASP A 374 -3.31 -5.90 17.28
CA ASP A 374 -4.14 -5.52 16.15
C ASP A 374 -4.82 -4.18 16.44
N VAL A 375 -4.73 -3.24 15.50
CA VAL A 375 -5.29 -1.90 15.66
C VAL A 375 -6.81 -1.92 15.83
N ARG A 376 -7.50 -2.89 15.23
CA ARG A 376 -8.93 -3.06 15.37
C ARG A 376 -9.29 -3.49 16.79
N ASP A 377 -8.62 -4.50 17.34
CA ASP A 377 -8.84 -4.96 18.72
C ASP A 377 -8.58 -3.83 19.72
N LEU A 378 -7.50 -3.05 19.52
CA LEU A 378 -7.21 -1.87 20.33
C LEU A 378 -8.36 -0.85 20.27
N LEU A 379 -8.79 -0.47 19.07
CA LEU A 379 -9.84 0.55 18.90
C LEU A 379 -11.20 0.09 19.43
N GLU A 380 -11.58 -1.18 19.24
CA GLU A 380 -12.80 -1.75 19.80
C GLU A 380 -12.78 -1.71 21.34
N LYS A 381 -11.64 -2.00 21.98
CA LYS A 381 -11.50 -1.90 23.44
C LYS A 381 -11.50 -0.45 23.93
N MET A 382 -10.88 0.46 23.19
CA MET A 382 -10.96 1.89 23.49
C MET A 382 -12.39 2.41 23.38
N GLU A 383 -13.13 2.02 22.34
CA GLU A 383 -14.54 2.38 22.15
C GLU A 383 -15.38 1.93 23.36
N MET A 384 -15.25 0.65 23.78
CA MET A 384 -15.93 0.14 24.96
C MET A 384 -15.64 0.96 26.24
N VAL A 385 -14.41 1.39 26.43
CA VAL A 385 -14.01 2.23 27.57
C VAL A 385 -14.67 3.60 27.46
N LEU A 386 -14.61 4.22 26.30
CA LEU A 386 -15.17 5.56 26.04
C LEU A 386 -16.68 5.59 26.19
N GLU A 387 -17.40 4.55 25.75
CA GLU A 387 -18.84 4.40 25.93
C GLU A 387 -19.23 4.37 27.42
N VAL A 388 -18.50 3.58 28.23
CA VAL A 388 -18.75 3.50 29.69
C VAL A 388 -18.49 4.86 30.36
N GLU A 389 -17.45 5.56 29.97
CA GLU A 389 -17.09 6.86 30.54
C GLU A 389 -18.01 8.00 30.07
N ALA A 390 -18.57 7.93 28.84
CA ALA A 390 -19.53 8.94 28.37
C ALA A 390 -20.80 9.05 29.22
N VAL A 391 -21.12 7.98 29.94
CA VAL A 391 -22.27 7.93 30.90
C VAL A 391 -21.90 8.50 32.28
N SER A 392 -20.61 8.70 32.54
CA SER A 392 -20.11 9.27 33.82
C SER A 392 -19.86 10.78 33.71
N ALA A 393 -20.00 11.50 34.81
CA ALA A 393 -19.74 12.95 34.83
C ALA A 393 -18.28 13.35 34.53
N ASP A 394 -17.35 12.38 34.54
CA ASP A 394 -15.92 12.58 34.32
C ASP A 394 -15.47 12.25 32.86
N GLY A 395 -16.39 12.08 31.93
CA GLY A 395 -16.18 11.52 30.61
C GLY A 395 -15.53 12.43 29.53
N GLY A 396 -14.71 13.41 29.91
CA GLY A 396 -14.03 14.32 28.95
C GLY A 396 -12.54 14.55 29.24
N PRO A 397 -11.87 15.43 28.46
CA PRO A 397 -10.51 15.86 28.76
C PRO A 397 -10.43 16.47 30.16
N LYS A 398 -9.35 16.19 30.90
CA LYS A 398 -9.14 16.78 32.25
C LYS A 398 -8.97 18.31 32.19
N ASP A 399 -8.34 18.80 31.12
CA ASP A 399 -8.15 20.23 30.85
C ASP A 399 -8.81 20.56 29.50
N LYS A 400 -10.14 20.68 29.53
CA LYS A 400 -10.92 20.95 28.33
C LYS A 400 -10.53 22.27 27.66
N GLU A 401 -10.23 23.31 28.44
CA GLU A 401 -9.82 24.61 27.90
C GLU A 401 -8.51 24.50 27.10
N ALA A 402 -7.54 23.76 27.63
CA ALA A 402 -6.28 23.50 26.92
C ALA A 402 -6.48 22.71 25.63
N VAL A 403 -7.33 21.67 25.65
CA VAL A 403 -7.63 20.86 24.44
C VAL A 403 -8.42 21.68 23.40
N ASP A 404 -9.42 22.46 23.80
CA ASP A 404 -10.17 23.32 22.88
C ASP A 404 -9.25 24.38 22.24
N TRP A 405 -8.33 24.97 23.03
CA TRP A 405 -7.31 25.88 22.52
C TRP A 405 -6.38 25.18 21.52
N TRP A 406 -5.97 23.94 21.83
CA TRP A 406 -5.10 23.14 20.98
C TRP A 406 -5.75 22.83 19.63
N ILE A 407 -7.00 22.39 19.61
CA ILE A 407 -7.78 22.17 18.39
C ILE A 407 -7.86 23.48 17.56
N SER A 408 -8.20 24.59 18.23
CA SER A 408 -8.24 25.90 17.57
C SER A 408 -6.89 26.28 16.95
N ARG A 409 -5.79 26.04 17.66
CA ARG A 409 -4.42 26.32 17.16
C ARG A 409 -4.09 25.47 15.93
N CYS A 410 -4.44 24.20 15.94
CA CYS A 410 -4.26 23.31 14.78
C CYS A 410 -5.06 23.80 13.57
N GLN A 411 -6.30 24.23 13.74
CA GLN A 411 -7.12 24.76 12.66
C GLN A 411 -6.56 26.11 12.13
N GLN A 412 -6.04 26.97 13.01
CA GLN A 412 -5.38 28.23 12.59
C GLN A 412 -4.15 27.94 11.70
N TRP A 413 -3.37 26.91 11.99
CA TRP A 413 -2.26 26.50 11.13
C TRP A 413 -2.76 26.04 9.76
N LYS A 414 -3.83 25.26 9.74
CA LYS A 414 -4.44 24.75 8.51
C LYS A 414 -4.94 25.88 7.59
N GLU A 415 -5.54 26.91 8.18
CA GLU A 415 -5.97 28.11 7.47
C GLU A 415 -4.79 28.99 7.01
N LYS A 416 -3.77 29.16 7.85
CA LYS A 416 -2.61 30.02 7.57
C LYS A 416 -1.66 29.43 6.52
N TYR A 417 -1.53 28.10 6.47
CA TYR A 417 -0.55 27.41 5.64
C TYR A 417 -1.17 26.39 4.68
N PRO A 418 -2.08 26.81 3.80
CA PRO A 418 -2.60 25.91 2.76
C PRO A 418 -1.47 25.50 1.81
N VAL A 419 -1.51 24.26 1.33
CA VAL A 419 -0.51 23.76 0.38
C VAL A 419 -0.68 24.41 -0.98
N VAL A 420 -1.92 24.50 -1.48
CA VAL A 420 -2.23 25.15 -2.76
C VAL A 420 -2.47 26.63 -2.53
N LEU A 421 -1.56 27.45 -3.05
CA LEU A 421 -1.53 28.90 -2.85
C LEU A 421 -2.09 29.64 -4.08
N PRO A 422 -2.56 30.91 -3.94
CA PRO A 422 -2.99 31.73 -5.08
C PRO A 422 -1.96 31.79 -6.20
N LYS A 423 -0.67 31.88 -5.89
CA LYS A 423 0.42 31.88 -6.87
C LYS A 423 0.39 30.69 -7.86
N HIS A 424 -0.15 29.52 -7.44
CA HIS A 424 -0.25 28.36 -8.31
C HIS A 424 -1.27 28.50 -9.44
N TYR A 425 -2.18 29.49 -9.33
CA TYR A 425 -3.18 29.82 -10.34
C TYR A 425 -2.80 31.06 -11.20
N GLU A 426 -1.69 31.73 -10.89
CA GLU A 426 -1.30 32.99 -11.53
C GLU A 426 -0.56 32.81 -12.88
N ALA A 427 -0.22 31.57 -13.27
CA ALA A 427 0.40 31.31 -14.57
C ALA A 427 -0.51 31.77 -15.72
N GLY A 428 0.03 32.61 -16.61
CA GLY A 428 -0.68 33.16 -17.76
C GLY A 428 -0.92 32.12 -18.87
N GLU A 429 -1.67 32.51 -19.90
CA GLU A 429 -2.00 31.65 -21.05
C GLU A 429 -0.78 31.32 -21.93
N ASP A 430 0.34 31.97 -21.74
CA ASP A 430 1.62 31.71 -22.39
C ASP A 430 2.54 30.77 -21.57
N GLN A 431 2.08 30.30 -20.42
CA GLN A 431 2.83 29.43 -19.52
C GLN A 431 2.12 28.08 -19.31
N PRO A 432 2.86 26.97 -19.14
CA PRO A 432 2.28 25.70 -18.79
C PRO A 432 1.43 25.78 -17.51
N ALA A 433 0.49 24.83 -17.36
CA ALA A 433 -0.30 24.74 -16.14
C ALA A 433 0.57 24.42 -14.92
N ASN A 434 0.06 24.77 -13.74
CA ASN A 434 0.70 24.42 -12.48
C ASN A 434 0.16 23.08 -11.95
N ILE A 435 1.06 22.15 -11.58
CA ILE A 435 0.64 20.83 -11.12
C ILE A 435 -0.19 20.87 -9.83
N TYR A 436 0.06 21.82 -8.90
CA TYR A 436 -0.73 21.97 -7.67
C TYR A 436 -2.16 22.43 -8.00
N ALA A 437 -2.29 23.36 -8.93
CA ALA A 437 -3.61 23.77 -9.44
C ALA A 437 -4.32 22.60 -10.12
N ALA A 438 -3.62 21.83 -10.96
CA ALA A 438 -4.19 20.68 -11.67
C ALA A 438 -4.73 19.61 -10.70
N ILE A 439 -3.94 19.19 -9.72
CA ILE A 439 -4.37 18.21 -8.71
C ILE A 439 -5.55 18.73 -7.87
N LYS A 440 -5.53 20.01 -7.50
CA LYS A 440 -6.64 20.63 -6.77
C LYS A 440 -7.93 20.65 -7.60
N GLU A 441 -7.84 20.98 -8.89
CA GLU A 441 -9.01 20.99 -9.79
C GLU A 441 -9.58 19.58 -10.00
N ILE A 442 -8.73 18.54 -10.09
CA ILE A 442 -9.17 17.14 -10.15
C ILE A 442 -9.90 16.77 -8.86
N SER A 443 -9.28 16.99 -7.69
CA SER A 443 -9.84 16.59 -6.39
C SER A 443 -11.16 17.32 -6.08
N ARG A 444 -11.27 18.61 -6.43
CA ARG A 444 -12.50 19.41 -6.20
C ARG A 444 -13.69 18.90 -7.00
N ARG A 445 -13.46 18.33 -8.20
CA ARG A 445 -14.51 17.80 -9.08
C ARG A 445 -14.76 16.31 -8.89
N ALA A 446 -13.83 15.58 -8.24
CA ALA A 446 -14.04 14.20 -7.86
C ALA A 446 -15.26 14.10 -6.91
N GLU A 447 -16.04 13.04 -7.04
CA GLU A 447 -17.22 12.80 -6.20
C GLU A 447 -16.84 12.32 -4.80
N GLU A 448 -17.76 12.34 -3.84
CA GLU A 448 -17.66 11.57 -2.61
C GLU A 448 -17.57 10.09 -2.96
N ASP A 449 -16.90 9.30 -2.11
CA ASP A 449 -16.65 7.87 -2.33
C ASP A 449 -15.80 7.54 -3.58
N GLN A 450 -15.20 8.52 -4.26
CA GLN A 450 -14.34 8.32 -5.41
C GLN A 450 -13.08 7.52 -5.04
N ILE A 451 -12.64 6.62 -5.94
CA ILE A 451 -11.34 5.95 -5.84
C ILE A 451 -10.34 6.67 -6.76
N THR A 452 -9.26 7.15 -6.18
CA THR A 452 -8.15 7.78 -6.92
C THR A 452 -6.87 6.96 -6.74
N VAL A 453 -6.27 6.56 -7.85
CA VAL A 453 -4.97 5.89 -7.91
C VAL A 453 -3.94 6.89 -8.41
N VAL A 454 -2.76 6.93 -7.79
CA VAL A 454 -1.67 7.82 -8.22
C VAL A 454 -0.39 7.05 -8.51
N GLY A 455 0.21 7.34 -9.67
CA GLY A 455 1.51 6.83 -10.06
C GLY A 455 2.66 7.55 -9.37
N ASN A 456 3.82 6.92 -9.29
CA ASN A 456 5.00 7.50 -8.63
C ASN A 456 5.62 8.63 -9.45
N GLY A 457 6.31 9.54 -8.76
CA GLY A 457 6.84 10.79 -9.28
C GLY A 457 6.00 11.99 -8.86
N SER A 458 5.90 13.01 -9.70
CA SER A 458 5.12 14.23 -9.42
C SER A 458 3.66 13.97 -9.04
N PRO A 459 2.92 13.05 -9.71
CA PRO A 459 1.55 12.73 -9.33
C PRO A 459 1.41 12.25 -7.88
N CYS A 460 2.29 11.36 -7.44
CA CYS A 460 2.27 10.86 -6.06
C CYS A 460 2.63 11.98 -5.06
N VAL A 461 3.70 12.74 -5.34
CA VAL A 461 4.18 13.79 -4.43
C VAL A 461 3.15 14.92 -4.31
N VAL A 462 2.73 15.49 -5.43
CA VAL A 462 1.77 16.61 -5.40
C VAL A 462 0.35 16.11 -5.08
N GLY A 463 -0.01 14.89 -5.50
CA GLY A 463 -1.26 14.25 -5.06
C GLY A 463 -1.30 14.10 -3.54
N GLY A 464 -0.23 13.57 -2.94
CA GLY A 464 -0.10 13.49 -1.48
C GLY A 464 -0.15 14.85 -0.77
N HIS A 465 0.20 15.94 -1.44
CA HIS A 465 0.16 17.30 -0.90
C HIS A 465 -1.19 18.01 -1.11
N ALA A 466 -1.65 18.06 -2.37
CA ALA A 466 -2.68 18.99 -2.85
C ALA A 466 -4.06 18.37 -3.05
N TYR A 467 -4.16 17.03 -3.05
CA TYR A 467 -5.45 16.36 -3.22
C TYR A 467 -6.34 16.60 -2.00
N GLU A 468 -7.51 17.17 -2.22
CA GLU A 468 -8.51 17.44 -1.18
C GLU A 468 -9.39 16.20 -1.00
N MET A 469 -9.20 15.51 0.12
CA MET A 469 -9.97 14.31 0.43
C MET A 469 -11.41 14.65 0.85
N LYS A 470 -12.38 14.00 0.21
CA LYS A 470 -13.80 14.06 0.59
C LYS A 470 -14.19 12.80 1.36
N LYS A 471 -15.37 12.82 1.97
CA LYS A 471 -15.90 11.71 2.74
C LYS A 471 -16.04 10.46 1.86
N GLY A 472 -15.61 9.31 2.39
CA GLY A 472 -15.73 8.02 1.72
C GLY A 472 -14.67 7.74 0.64
N GLN A 473 -13.92 8.75 0.19
CA GLN A 473 -12.91 8.56 -0.86
C GLN A 473 -11.78 7.61 -0.45
N ARG A 474 -11.20 6.97 -1.47
CA ARG A 474 -9.96 6.20 -1.35
C ARG A 474 -8.86 6.86 -2.17
N PHE A 475 -7.66 6.91 -1.60
CA PHE A 475 -6.46 7.44 -2.27
C PHE A 475 -5.35 6.39 -2.20
N ILE A 476 -4.99 5.84 -3.35
CA ILE A 476 -4.12 4.66 -3.45
C ILE A 476 -2.78 5.02 -4.06
N SER A 477 -1.72 4.67 -3.36
CA SER A 477 -0.34 4.73 -3.85
C SER A 477 0.48 3.59 -3.25
N ASN A 478 1.57 3.17 -3.93
CA ASN A 478 2.50 2.15 -3.42
C ASN A 478 3.78 2.80 -2.86
N SER A 479 3.64 3.76 -1.97
CA SER A 479 4.74 4.64 -1.57
C SER A 479 5.92 3.93 -0.87
N ALA A 480 5.77 2.71 -0.37
CA ALA A 480 6.87 1.99 0.27
C ALA A 480 7.94 1.55 -0.73
N ILE A 481 7.57 0.89 -1.82
CA ILE A 481 8.50 0.56 -2.91
C ILE A 481 8.66 1.72 -3.89
N ALA A 482 7.61 2.51 -4.07
CA ALA A 482 7.57 3.66 -4.96
C ALA A 482 7.95 3.33 -6.41
N SER A 483 7.48 2.18 -6.94
CA SER A 483 7.74 1.81 -8.33
C SER A 483 6.99 2.69 -9.32
N MET A 484 7.65 3.19 -10.35
CA MET A 484 6.98 3.72 -11.53
C MET A 484 6.33 2.57 -12.31
N GLY A 485 5.30 2.89 -13.13
CA GLY A 485 4.49 1.87 -13.80
C GLY A 485 3.46 1.18 -12.90
N TYR A 486 3.29 1.64 -11.67
CA TYR A 486 2.23 1.19 -10.75
C TYR A 486 0.83 1.56 -11.25
N ASP A 487 0.70 2.68 -11.85
CA ASP A 487 -0.47 3.49 -12.19
C ASP A 487 -1.55 2.72 -12.96
N LEU A 488 -1.31 2.37 -14.25
CA LEU A 488 -2.30 1.66 -15.08
C LEU A 488 -2.72 0.32 -14.48
N PRO A 489 -1.80 -0.57 -14.07
CA PRO A 489 -2.19 -1.83 -13.46
C PRO A 489 -2.97 -1.67 -12.16
N ALA A 490 -2.58 -0.73 -11.30
CA ALA A 490 -3.28 -0.48 -10.05
C ALA A 490 -4.71 0.06 -10.29
N ALA A 491 -4.89 0.92 -11.30
CA ALA A 491 -6.21 1.40 -11.68
C ALA A 491 -7.10 0.26 -12.22
N ILE A 492 -6.52 -0.71 -12.97
CA ILE A 492 -7.23 -1.93 -13.38
C ILE A 492 -7.69 -2.72 -12.15
N GLY A 493 -6.78 -2.98 -11.21
CA GLY A 493 -7.10 -3.70 -9.97
C GLY A 493 -8.17 -3.00 -9.12
N ALA A 494 -8.10 -1.66 -9.01
CA ALA A 494 -9.08 -0.85 -8.30
C ALA A 494 -10.46 -0.94 -8.96
N CYS A 495 -10.54 -0.83 -10.29
CA CYS A 495 -11.78 -0.92 -11.05
C CYS A 495 -12.44 -2.30 -10.92
N LEU A 496 -11.65 -3.37 -10.94
CA LEU A 496 -12.16 -4.73 -10.78
C LEU A 496 -12.57 -5.04 -9.33
N ALA A 497 -11.96 -4.37 -8.35
CA ALA A 497 -12.40 -4.49 -6.95
C ALA A 497 -13.76 -3.82 -6.72
N ASP A 498 -14.07 -2.71 -7.39
CA ASP A 498 -15.33 -2.00 -7.29
C ASP A 498 -15.84 -1.56 -8.68
N HIS A 499 -16.62 -2.42 -9.31
CA HIS A 499 -17.22 -2.18 -10.64
C HIS A 499 -18.30 -1.08 -10.66
N THR A 500 -18.65 -0.53 -9.52
CA THR A 500 -19.75 0.46 -9.42
C THR A 500 -19.27 1.89 -9.67
N LYS A 501 -17.96 2.11 -9.80
CA LYS A 501 -17.37 3.45 -9.86
C LYS A 501 -16.37 3.59 -10.98
N ASP A 502 -16.32 4.79 -11.54
CA ASP A 502 -15.20 5.21 -12.37
C ASP A 502 -13.95 5.37 -11.49
N ILE A 503 -12.79 5.03 -12.02
CA ILE A 503 -11.53 5.21 -11.31
C ILE A 503 -10.82 6.46 -11.84
N ILE A 504 -10.42 7.36 -10.95
CA ILE A 504 -9.49 8.43 -11.30
C ILE A 504 -8.07 7.89 -11.19
N LEU A 505 -7.33 8.00 -12.28
CA LEU A 505 -5.90 7.70 -12.31
C LEU A 505 -5.12 8.97 -12.59
N VAL A 506 -4.17 9.32 -11.73
CA VAL A 506 -3.20 10.40 -12.00
C VAL A 506 -1.82 9.79 -12.19
N THR A 507 -1.25 9.93 -13.37
CA THR A 507 0.05 9.37 -13.75
C THR A 507 0.98 10.41 -14.34
N GLY A 508 2.28 10.10 -14.44
CA GLY A 508 3.28 10.93 -15.11
C GLY A 508 3.68 10.37 -16.47
N ASP A 509 4.15 11.25 -17.35
CA ASP A 509 4.61 10.92 -18.71
C ASP A 509 5.73 9.86 -18.75
N GLY A 510 6.60 9.83 -17.73
CA GLY A 510 7.63 8.80 -17.59
C GLY A 510 7.12 7.51 -16.93
N SER A 511 6.23 7.59 -15.95
CA SER A 511 5.73 6.43 -15.21
C SER A 511 4.85 5.54 -16.08
N ILE A 512 3.94 6.12 -16.86
CA ILE A 512 3.01 5.40 -17.73
C ILE A 512 3.73 4.52 -18.76
N GLN A 513 4.97 4.89 -19.17
CA GLN A 513 5.75 4.13 -20.17
C GLN A 513 6.09 2.71 -19.69
N MET A 514 6.19 2.49 -18.39
CA MET A 514 6.66 1.22 -17.85
C MET A 514 5.63 0.09 -17.91
N ASN A 515 4.34 0.43 -18.06
CA ASN A 515 3.24 -0.53 -18.28
C ASN A 515 2.24 -0.01 -19.31
N LEU A 516 2.73 0.71 -20.33
CA LEU A 516 1.91 1.36 -21.36
C LEU A 516 0.98 0.38 -22.08
N GLN A 517 1.39 -0.87 -22.29
CA GLN A 517 0.62 -1.92 -22.93
C GLN A 517 -0.71 -2.23 -22.21
N GLU A 518 -0.82 -1.90 -20.94
CA GLU A 518 -2.05 -2.11 -20.15
C GLU A 518 -3.20 -1.16 -20.56
N LEU A 519 -2.92 -0.15 -21.36
CA LEU A 519 -3.97 0.61 -22.06
C LEU A 519 -4.88 -0.31 -22.88
N GLN A 520 -4.31 -1.39 -23.50
CA GLN A 520 -5.11 -2.36 -24.23
C GLN A 520 -5.96 -3.22 -23.29
N THR A 521 -5.45 -3.58 -22.11
CA THR A 521 -6.21 -4.31 -21.08
C THR A 521 -7.43 -3.52 -20.63
N ILE A 522 -7.29 -2.20 -20.42
CA ILE A 522 -8.36 -1.28 -20.05
C ILE A 522 -9.45 -1.23 -21.14
N ILE A 523 -9.05 -1.04 -22.39
CA ILE A 523 -9.98 -0.98 -23.55
C ILE A 523 -10.71 -2.32 -23.72
N HIS A 524 -9.97 -3.45 -23.68
CA HIS A 524 -10.55 -4.77 -23.86
C HIS A 524 -11.64 -5.08 -22.83
N ASN A 525 -11.39 -4.73 -21.57
CA ASN A 525 -12.31 -4.99 -20.47
C ASN A 525 -13.32 -3.84 -20.21
N HIS A 526 -13.34 -2.81 -21.07
CA HIS A 526 -14.24 -1.65 -20.96
C HIS A 526 -14.21 -0.96 -19.60
N LEU A 527 -13.02 -0.85 -18.98
CA LEU A 527 -12.88 -0.32 -17.63
C LEU A 527 -12.99 1.21 -17.64
N PRO A 528 -13.91 1.82 -16.85
CA PRO A 528 -14.14 3.27 -16.85
C PRO A 528 -13.06 4.01 -16.05
N ILE A 529 -11.84 4.09 -16.60
CA ILE A 529 -10.70 4.73 -15.95
C ILE A 529 -10.45 6.10 -16.58
N LYS A 530 -10.51 7.16 -15.77
CA LYS A 530 -10.24 8.55 -16.14
C LYS A 530 -8.76 8.84 -15.90
N ILE A 531 -7.96 8.82 -16.96
CA ILE A 531 -6.50 8.93 -16.89
C ILE A 531 -6.10 10.40 -17.03
N PHE A 532 -5.64 11.02 -15.94
CA PHE A 532 -5.02 12.33 -15.93
C PHE A 532 -3.49 12.16 -16.01
N LEU A 533 -2.92 12.43 -17.18
CA LEU A 533 -1.50 12.35 -17.42
C LEU A 533 -0.84 13.71 -17.16
N ILE A 534 0.02 13.78 -16.18
CA ILE A 534 0.85 14.94 -15.88
C ILE A 534 2.11 14.88 -16.75
N ASN A 535 2.16 15.75 -17.76
CA ASN A 535 3.31 15.88 -18.63
C ASN A 535 4.21 17.03 -18.18
N ASN A 536 5.33 16.70 -17.57
CA ASN A 536 6.40 17.63 -17.18
C ASN A 536 7.72 17.31 -17.91
N GLY A 537 7.67 16.63 -19.06
CA GLY A 537 8.82 16.34 -19.91
C GLY A 537 9.80 15.34 -19.30
N GLY A 538 9.37 14.47 -18.36
CA GLY A 538 10.21 13.39 -17.86
C GLY A 538 10.22 13.15 -16.35
N TYR A 539 11.36 12.71 -15.81
CA TYR A 539 11.53 12.29 -14.42
C TYR A 539 11.80 13.47 -13.49
N HIS A 540 10.76 14.22 -13.17
CA HIS A 540 10.85 15.50 -12.49
C HIS A 540 11.54 15.45 -11.11
N SER A 541 11.27 14.40 -10.31
CA SER A 541 11.93 14.25 -8.99
C SER A 541 13.46 14.14 -9.13
N ILE A 542 13.93 13.42 -10.17
CA ILE A 542 15.35 13.28 -10.46
C ILE A 542 15.92 14.56 -11.06
N ARG A 543 15.14 15.28 -11.89
CA ARG A 543 15.52 16.63 -12.39
C ARG A 543 15.83 17.57 -11.22
N GLN A 544 14.94 17.65 -10.23
CA GLN A 544 15.18 18.48 -9.04
C GLN A 544 16.43 18.03 -8.25
N THR A 545 16.63 16.73 -8.08
CA THR A 545 17.80 16.19 -7.39
C THR A 545 19.08 16.54 -8.13
N GLN A 546 19.13 16.34 -9.44
CA GLN A 546 20.33 16.66 -10.23
C GLN A 546 20.63 18.16 -10.22
N LYS A 547 19.63 19.01 -10.41
CA LYS A 547 19.80 20.48 -10.35
C LYS A 547 20.27 20.98 -8.98
N THR A 548 19.88 20.30 -7.90
CA THR A 548 20.26 20.71 -6.54
C THR A 548 21.67 20.25 -6.15
N HIS A 549 22.10 19.06 -6.56
CA HIS A 549 23.29 18.40 -6.03
C HIS A 549 24.42 18.21 -7.05
N PHE A 550 24.12 18.34 -8.35
CA PHE A 550 25.09 18.05 -9.41
C PHE A 550 25.14 19.22 -10.41
N HIS A 551 26.11 19.17 -11.32
CA HIS A 551 26.31 20.18 -12.35
C HIS A 551 25.74 19.73 -13.70
N GLU A 552 25.39 20.68 -14.54
CA GLU A 552 25.06 20.45 -15.94
C GLU A 552 26.21 19.71 -16.70
N PRO A 553 25.93 18.84 -17.67
CA PRO A 553 24.61 18.55 -18.21
C PRO A 553 23.81 17.56 -17.36
N LEU A 554 22.46 17.69 -17.39
CA LEU A 554 21.55 16.73 -16.78
C LEU A 554 21.59 15.40 -17.55
N VAL A 555 21.32 14.26 -16.86
CA VAL A 555 21.49 12.91 -17.41
C VAL A 555 20.22 12.08 -17.21
N GLY A 556 19.66 11.52 -18.29
CA GLY A 556 18.61 10.50 -18.27
C GLY A 556 17.28 10.92 -17.67
N ILE A 557 16.94 12.19 -17.70
CA ILE A 557 15.74 12.69 -16.99
C ILE A 557 14.58 13.05 -17.93
N GLY A 558 14.84 13.33 -19.19
CA GLY A 558 13.79 13.68 -20.12
C GLY A 558 14.25 14.57 -21.27
N VAL A 559 13.34 15.41 -21.77
CA VAL A 559 13.57 16.22 -22.96
C VAL A 559 14.71 17.25 -22.79
N ASP A 560 14.91 17.76 -21.60
CA ASP A 560 15.94 18.76 -21.26
C ASP A 560 17.34 18.14 -21.06
N SER A 561 17.45 16.85 -20.77
CA SER A 561 18.75 16.16 -20.79
C SER A 561 19.22 15.79 -22.19
N GLY A 562 18.30 15.71 -23.15
CA GLY A 562 18.59 15.41 -24.57
C GLY A 562 18.96 13.96 -24.88
N ASP A 563 19.01 13.10 -23.87
CA ASP A 563 19.36 11.67 -23.98
C ASP A 563 18.17 10.73 -23.75
N LEU A 564 17.00 11.28 -23.43
CA LEU A 564 15.74 10.57 -23.26
C LEU A 564 14.59 11.38 -23.84
N SER A 565 13.61 10.69 -24.44
CA SER A 565 12.39 11.32 -24.95
C SER A 565 11.16 10.45 -24.69
N PHE A 566 9.98 11.06 -24.79
CA PHE A 566 8.70 10.38 -24.58
C PHE A 566 7.84 10.50 -25.85
N PRO A 567 6.99 9.50 -26.15
CA PRO A 567 6.10 9.54 -27.30
C PRO A 567 4.98 10.59 -27.10
N SER A 568 4.36 11.05 -28.19
CA SER A 568 3.13 11.84 -28.14
C SER A 568 1.99 11.00 -27.56
N MET A 569 1.43 11.43 -26.44
CA MET A 569 0.30 10.75 -25.82
C MET A 569 -0.98 10.84 -26.66
N GLU A 570 -1.19 11.94 -27.37
CA GLU A 570 -2.30 12.09 -28.32
C GLU A 570 -2.28 10.98 -29.41
N LYS A 571 -1.08 10.70 -29.97
CA LYS A 571 -0.93 9.61 -30.98
C LYS A 571 -1.13 8.23 -30.36
N LEU A 572 -0.69 8.03 -29.13
CA LEU A 572 -0.93 6.78 -28.40
C LEU A 572 -2.41 6.61 -28.06
N ALA A 573 -3.08 7.66 -27.58
CA ALA A 573 -4.51 7.64 -27.35
C ALA A 573 -5.28 7.25 -28.62
N TRP A 574 -4.94 7.86 -29.75
CA TRP A 574 -5.52 7.49 -31.04
C TRP A 574 -5.26 6.02 -31.41
N ALA A 575 -4.02 5.53 -31.23
CA ALA A 575 -3.64 4.17 -31.58
C ALA A 575 -4.38 3.10 -30.75
N TYR A 576 -4.61 3.37 -29.47
CA TYR A 576 -5.37 2.49 -28.57
C TYR A 576 -6.88 2.72 -28.58
N GLY A 577 -7.36 3.79 -29.26
CA GLY A 577 -8.79 4.11 -29.38
C GLY A 577 -9.39 4.85 -28.19
N TYR A 578 -8.57 5.62 -27.46
CA TYR A 578 -9.04 6.49 -26.37
C TYR A 578 -9.52 7.84 -26.87
N PRO A 579 -10.62 8.37 -26.33
CA PRO A 579 -10.88 9.81 -26.32
C PRO A 579 -9.69 10.54 -25.67
N TYR A 580 -9.34 11.70 -26.24
CA TYR A 580 -8.20 12.49 -25.77
C TYR A 580 -8.61 13.93 -25.49
N VAL A 581 -8.23 14.43 -24.32
CA VAL A 581 -8.41 15.81 -23.85
C VAL A 581 -7.04 16.37 -23.51
N ALA A 582 -6.80 17.65 -23.71
CA ALA A 582 -5.56 18.32 -23.33
C ALA A 582 -5.80 19.63 -22.59
N ALA A 583 -4.95 19.94 -21.62
CA ALA A 583 -4.87 21.24 -20.98
C ALA A 583 -3.41 21.73 -20.96
N HIS A 584 -3.19 22.90 -21.57
CA HIS A 584 -1.86 23.50 -21.70
C HIS A 584 -1.63 24.61 -20.66
N HIS A 585 -2.70 25.21 -20.14
CA HIS A 585 -2.64 26.38 -19.27
C HIS A 585 -3.63 26.24 -18.11
N ASN A 586 -3.41 26.96 -17.03
CA ASN A 586 -4.30 26.97 -15.86
C ASN A 586 -5.77 27.28 -16.21
N SER A 587 -6.00 28.19 -17.16
CA SER A 587 -7.35 28.57 -17.60
C SER A 587 -8.17 27.43 -18.21
N GLN A 588 -7.51 26.38 -18.71
CA GLN A 588 -8.14 25.21 -19.33
C GLN A 588 -8.42 24.07 -18.34
N LEU A 589 -7.81 24.08 -17.14
CA LEU A 589 -7.86 22.95 -16.20
C LEU A 589 -9.30 22.57 -15.82
N GLY A 590 -10.14 23.58 -15.51
CA GLY A 590 -11.51 23.32 -15.10
C GLY A 590 -12.32 22.59 -16.16
N GLU A 591 -12.31 23.09 -17.38
CA GLU A 591 -13.05 22.51 -18.52
C GLU A 591 -12.51 21.13 -18.89
N ALA A 592 -11.17 20.96 -18.95
CA ALA A 592 -10.56 19.68 -19.29
C ALA A 592 -10.89 18.58 -18.26
N VAL A 593 -10.87 18.92 -16.96
CA VAL A 593 -11.24 17.96 -15.90
C VAL A 593 -12.71 17.60 -15.99
N GLU A 594 -13.62 18.57 -16.16
CA GLU A 594 -15.06 18.33 -16.30
C GLU A 594 -15.37 17.45 -17.51
N GLN A 595 -14.77 17.77 -18.67
CA GLN A 595 -14.93 16.97 -19.88
C GLN A 595 -14.44 15.53 -19.68
N THR A 596 -13.29 15.34 -19.02
CA THR A 596 -12.70 14.02 -18.74
C THR A 596 -13.61 13.20 -17.84
N LEU A 597 -14.09 13.79 -16.75
CA LEU A 597 -14.96 13.09 -15.80
C LEU A 597 -16.34 12.78 -16.41
N ALA A 598 -16.83 13.61 -17.31
CA ALA A 598 -18.12 13.41 -17.98
C ALA A 598 -18.05 12.45 -19.18
N THR A 599 -16.87 12.05 -19.63
CA THR A 599 -16.70 11.11 -20.76
C THR A 599 -17.06 9.70 -20.35
N ASP A 600 -17.95 9.03 -21.07
CA ASP A 600 -18.26 7.61 -20.84
C ASP A 600 -17.06 6.71 -21.14
N GLY A 601 -16.79 5.73 -20.25
CA GLY A 601 -15.70 4.78 -20.40
C GLY A 601 -14.31 5.38 -20.15
N PRO A 602 -13.24 4.74 -20.65
CA PRO A 602 -11.87 5.18 -20.45
C PRO A 602 -11.53 6.40 -21.33
N VAL A 603 -10.75 7.34 -20.77
CA VAL A 603 -10.33 8.58 -21.44
C VAL A 603 -8.96 9.02 -20.94
N ILE A 604 -8.17 9.67 -21.80
CA ILE A 604 -6.88 10.26 -21.44
C ILE A 604 -6.99 11.78 -21.50
N CYS A 605 -6.70 12.44 -20.39
CA CYS A 605 -6.51 13.88 -20.28
C CYS A 605 -5.04 14.18 -20.01
N GLU A 606 -4.36 14.77 -20.97
CA GLU A 606 -2.96 15.19 -20.84
C GLU A 606 -2.89 16.64 -20.36
N ILE A 607 -2.24 16.85 -19.20
CA ILE A 607 -2.05 18.17 -18.59
C ILE A 607 -0.57 18.52 -18.67
N PHE A 608 -0.25 19.53 -19.47
CA PHE A 608 1.11 20.04 -19.64
C PHE A 608 1.43 21.00 -18.48
N VAL A 609 2.41 20.62 -17.65
CA VAL A 609 2.76 21.36 -16.45
C VAL A 609 4.19 21.89 -16.48
N ASP A 610 4.42 22.93 -15.67
CA ASP A 610 5.73 23.56 -15.53
C ASP A 610 6.79 22.56 -15.07
N MET A 611 7.86 22.42 -15.86
CA MET A 611 9.00 21.54 -15.59
C MET A 611 9.89 22.04 -14.44
N GLU A 612 9.75 23.31 -14.06
CA GLU A 612 10.58 23.93 -12.99
C GLU A 612 9.82 24.03 -11.65
N GLN A 613 8.54 23.63 -11.61
CA GLN A 613 7.75 23.67 -10.37
C GLN A 613 8.38 22.80 -9.26
N ASN A 614 8.86 23.42 -8.21
CA ASN A 614 9.38 22.69 -7.05
C ASN A 614 8.29 22.00 -6.25
N PHE A 615 8.64 20.86 -5.62
CA PHE A 615 7.78 20.25 -4.60
C PHE A 615 7.88 21.06 -3.31
N GLU A 616 6.73 21.56 -2.83
CA GLU A 616 6.64 22.38 -1.63
C GLU A 616 5.27 22.23 -0.93
N PRO A 617 5.23 22.15 0.42
CA PRO A 617 6.41 22.14 1.31
C PRO A 617 7.10 20.75 1.34
N LYS A 618 8.39 20.71 1.72
CA LYS A 618 9.12 19.45 1.92
C LYS A 618 10.24 19.61 2.94
N ALA A 619 10.62 18.53 3.60
CA ALA A 619 11.87 18.50 4.36
C ALA A 619 13.06 18.63 3.38
N ALA A 620 13.98 19.50 3.70
CA ALA A 620 15.19 19.75 2.92
C ALA A 620 16.38 20.01 3.85
N ALA A 621 17.59 19.79 3.34
CA ALA A 621 18.77 20.25 4.06
C ALA A 621 18.86 21.77 3.98
N LYS A 622 19.32 22.40 5.06
CA LYS A 622 19.54 23.85 5.18
C LYS A 622 21.03 24.13 5.22
N MET A 623 21.49 25.04 4.40
CA MET A 623 22.87 25.50 4.44
C MET A 623 23.01 26.56 5.52
N LEU A 624 23.90 26.31 6.48
CA LEU A 624 24.25 27.28 7.52
C LEU A 624 25.20 28.36 6.97
N PRO A 625 25.36 29.51 7.69
CA PRO A 625 26.25 30.59 7.26
C PRO A 625 27.71 30.18 7.06
N ASP A 626 28.15 29.11 7.73
CA ASP A 626 29.50 28.55 7.60
C ASP A 626 29.68 27.59 6.41
N GLY A 627 28.59 27.36 5.63
CA GLY A 627 28.56 26.42 4.51
C GLY A 627 28.23 24.98 4.87
N THR A 628 27.98 24.66 6.13
CA THR A 628 27.58 23.31 6.57
C THR A 628 26.13 23.01 6.17
N MET A 629 25.89 21.82 5.61
CA MET A 629 24.53 21.32 5.31
C MET A 629 24.00 20.52 6.48
N VAL A 630 22.84 20.90 7.00
CA VAL A 630 22.18 20.23 8.13
C VAL A 630 20.77 19.77 7.78
N SER A 631 20.37 18.60 8.27
CA SER A 631 18.97 18.15 8.21
C SER A 631 18.19 18.85 9.32
N VAL A 632 17.22 19.66 8.93
CA VAL A 632 16.37 20.37 9.89
C VAL A 632 15.26 19.47 10.43
N PRO A 633 14.66 19.79 11.61
CA PRO A 633 13.46 19.14 12.12
C PRO A 633 12.26 19.34 11.19
N LEU A 634 11.22 18.49 11.33
CA LEU A 634 10.03 18.53 10.45
C LEU A 634 9.16 19.78 10.61
N GLU A 635 9.33 20.56 11.66
CA GLU A 635 8.69 21.88 11.76
C GLU A 635 9.24 22.92 10.78
N ASP A 636 10.49 22.75 10.30
CA ASP A 636 11.17 23.71 9.41
C ASP A 636 11.25 23.18 7.96
N LEU A 637 10.10 23.09 7.30
CA LEU A 637 10.01 22.65 5.90
C LEU A 637 10.42 23.73 4.92
N ALA A 638 11.03 23.32 3.80
CA ALA A 638 11.27 24.23 2.67
C ALA A 638 9.98 24.48 1.84
N PRO A 639 9.78 25.70 1.28
CA PRO A 639 10.59 26.90 1.48
C PRO A 639 10.58 27.35 2.93
N PHE A 640 11.76 27.61 3.51
CA PHE A 640 11.88 27.88 4.95
C PHE A 640 11.15 29.15 5.36
N LEU A 641 10.43 29.08 6.49
CA LEU A 641 9.80 30.25 7.08
C LEU A 641 10.86 31.19 7.68
N PRO A 642 10.57 32.51 7.78
CA PRO A 642 11.36 33.41 8.61
C PRO A 642 11.49 32.86 10.05
N GLU A 643 12.64 33.04 10.69
CA GLU A 643 12.90 32.49 12.03
C GLU A 643 11.87 32.96 13.07
N GLU A 644 11.46 34.24 13.00
CA GLU A 644 10.43 34.80 13.87
C GLU A 644 9.08 34.11 13.66
N GLU A 645 8.70 33.90 12.42
CA GLU A 645 7.43 33.21 12.08
C GLU A 645 7.47 31.74 12.49
N LEU A 646 8.59 31.04 12.28
CA LEU A 646 8.75 29.68 12.76
C LEU A 646 8.63 29.62 14.29
N ALA A 647 9.28 30.54 15.02
CA ALA A 647 9.22 30.63 16.47
C ALA A 647 7.80 30.87 17.00
N GLU A 648 6.99 31.68 16.31
CA GLU A 648 5.56 31.90 16.66
C GLU A 648 4.69 30.63 16.54
N ASN A 649 5.12 29.67 15.71
CA ASN A 649 4.44 28.40 15.51
C ASN A 649 4.92 27.29 16.45
N MET A 650 6.01 27.51 17.20
CA MET A 650 6.53 26.54 18.14
C MET A 650 6.06 26.82 19.57
N ILE A 651 5.44 25.81 20.20
CA ILE A 651 5.02 25.83 21.60
C ILE A 651 6.13 25.23 22.46
N ILE A 652 6.89 24.31 21.88
CA ILE A 652 8.06 23.68 22.50
C ILE A 652 9.35 24.42 22.12
N PRO A 653 10.45 24.26 22.85
CA PRO A 653 11.71 24.89 22.49
C PRO A 653 12.18 24.51 21.08
N MET A 654 12.62 25.52 20.31
CA MET A 654 13.23 25.30 19.01
C MET A 654 14.61 24.64 19.15
N ILE A 655 14.91 23.71 18.26
CA ILE A 655 16.25 23.14 18.15
C ILE A 655 17.10 24.09 17.29
N LYS A 656 18.22 24.57 17.85
CA LYS A 656 19.22 25.27 17.05
C LYS A 656 19.96 24.24 16.19
N PRO A 657 20.09 24.45 14.88
CA PRO A 657 20.94 23.60 14.05
C PRO A 657 22.35 23.57 14.62
N GLN A 658 22.88 22.37 14.88
CA GLN A 658 24.27 22.18 15.34
C GLN A 658 25.13 21.84 14.16
#